data_8a81fc2bd9751c54b16a83e39f8a459b
#
_entry.id   8a81fc2bd9751c54b16a83e39f8a459b
#
_cell.length_a   1.000
_cell.length_b   1.000
_cell.length_c   1.000
_cell.angle_alpha   90.00
_cell.angle_beta   90.00
_cell.angle_gamma   90.00
#
_symmetry.space_group_name_H-M   'P 1'
#
loop_
_entity.id
_entity.type
_entity.pdbx_description
1 polymer ?
#
loop_
_entity_poly.entity_id
_entity_poly.type
_entity_poly.pdbx_seq_one_letter_code
_entity_poly.pdbx_strand_id
1 'polypeptide(L)'
;MNRMKAISSSLRFLNSSLATRVIATRNQVTHFSSPSISLPFFNRSHDSSPSHNTHQKLYFSSKPNSILELVFSNDWSEEVEKELENRRQSLTHETVVYVLKRLDRNPIKVFSFFNWVTEREWFMSSSSLYSLVLRVLARNKKMKEFWITLRTMKEKGFYLDEETYVTISTGFKKEKLNSDVSALTHFYNGMIHQNAMQSVVKKVVGIILGSDWNDDGDDGGDKVENELAKVKIQLSDNFVIRVFKEVRSSPLKAYKFFHWVGKQSGYQQNTVTYNAVARVLARMESIEEFWSVLEEMKSVGHELDLDTYIKISRQLQKNRMMEDAVKLYEHMMDSSYKPSVSDCVILLKSISGSDKPDLDLVFRVAKKFESGGYTLSKAVYDSIHRSLTSAGRFDEAEKIVETMKNAGYEPDNITYSQIIFGLCKMRRFEEAHKVIEEMQACDCRPDIKTWTILIQGYCDAGELDNALLTLYKMMEQNGDVDADLLEVLVDGFLTQKRIDGAYKLLLEITGRCSVCPWQATFKKLIQSLLGVRMFEEALVLLRLMKAKNYPPYHEPFVSHISKFGTLEDAAEFLKVLSIKSYPSHNVYLQIFESLFQEGRHSEAKDLLYKSPHHIRKHSKICELFGSSESQTSKSQTAETQIASN
;
A
#
# COMPACT_ATOMS: atom_id res chain seq x y z
N MET A 1 24.00 31.20 -9.31
CA MET A 1 24.18 32.27 -8.31
C MET A 1 23.14 33.40 -8.40
N ASN A 2 22.79 33.95 -9.57
CA ASN A 2 21.80 35.06 -9.62
C ASN A 2 20.35 34.66 -9.29
N ARG A 3 19.94 33.42 -9.55
CA ARG A 3 18.61 32.90 -9.17
C ARG A 3 18.44 32.77 -7.64
N MET A 4 19.47 32.30 -6.95
CA MET A 4 19.47 32.15 -5.49
C MET A 4 19.38 33.47 -4.72
N LYS A 5 20.12 34.50 -5.17
CA LYS A 5 20.06 35.85 -4.53
C LYS A 5 18.67 36.50 -4.61
N ALA A 6 17.93 36.23 -5.68
CA ALA A 6 16.60 36.78 -5.87
C ALA A 6 15.55 36.06 -4.99
N ILE A 7 15.66 34.75 -4.77
CA ILE A 7 14.78 33.99 -3.84
C ILE A 7 15.04 34.44 -2.40
N SER A 8 16.32 34.61 -2.01
CA SER A 8 16.72 35.13 -0.71
C SER A 8 16.13 36.51 -0.41
N SER A 9 16.05 37.43 -1.40
CA SER A 9 15.49 38.76 -1.20
C SER A 9 13.97 38.74 -1.04
N SER A 10 13.25 37.86 -1.75
CA SER A 10 11.79 37.75 -1.65
C SER A 10 11.34 37.02 -0.40
N LEU A 11 12.08 35.97 0.03
CA LEU A 11 11.83 35.31 1.33
C LEU A 11 12.13 36.25 2.51
N ARG A 12 13.13 37.17 2.38
CA ARG A 12 13.34 38.24 3.35
C ARG A 12 12.19 39.26 3.38
N PHE A 13 11.51 39.47 2.27
CA PHE A 13 10.33 40.33 2.22
C PHE A 13 9.13 39.71 2.95
N LEU A 14 8.99 38.40 2.90
CA LEU A 14 8.00 37.63 3.68
C LEU A 14 8.32 37.68 5.19
N ASN A 15 9.60 37.77 5.56
CA ASN A 15 10.06 37.97 6.95
C ASN A 15 10.04 39.43 7.44
N SER A 16 10.17 40.41 6.56
CA SER A 16 10.26 41.81 6.98
C SER A 16 8.97 42.40 7.55
N SER A 17 7.82 41.73 7.37
CA SER A 17 6.57 42.11 8.06
C SER A 17 6.48 41.59 9.50
N LEU A 18 7.48 40.85 9.99
CA LEU A 18 7.49 40.18 11.31
C LEU A 18 8.64 40.61 12.24
N ALA A 19 9.52 41.51 11.80
CA ALA A 19 10.71 41.89 12.57
C ALA A 19 10.45 42.76 13.81
N THR A 20 9.20 42.85 14.31
CA THR A 20 8.87 43.77 15.43
C THR A 20 8.42 43.06 16.71
N ARG A 21 8.65 41.73 16.86
CA ARG A 21 8.33 41.07 18.14
C ARG A 21 9.20 39.83 18.42
N VAL A 22 10.50 40.03 18.71
CA VAL A 22 11.27 39.01 19.45
C VAL A 22 12.33 39.72 20.29
N ILE A 23 11.96 40.23 21.46
CA ILE A 23 12.85 40.35 22.63
C ILE A 23 12.01 40.02 23.85
N ALA A 24 12.53 39.12 24.66
CA ALA A 24 12.09 38.66 25.98
C ALA A 24 11.20 37.39 26.02
N THR A 25 11.81 36.26 26.28
CA THR A 25 11.69 35.59 27.59
C THR A 25 12.65 34.39 27.62
N ARG A 26 13.60 34.50 28.54
CA ARG A 26 14.56 33.48 28.95
C ARG A 26 14.13 32.98 30.34
N ASN A 27 14.32 31.68 30.59
CA ASN A 27 14.34 30.95 31.87
C ASN A 27 13.03 30.28 32.34
N GLN A 28 12.96 28.95 32.27
CA GLN A 28 13.12 28.09 33.45
C GLN A 28 13.06 26.61 33.03
N VAL A 29 14.16 25.91 33.31
CA VAL A 29 14.28 24.45 33.17
C VAL A 29 13.93 23.85 34.54
N THR A 30 12.93 22.99 34.58
CA THR A 30 12.72 22.10 35.74
C THR A 30 12.91 20.66 35.28
N HIS A 31 13.90 20.01 35.89
CA HIS A 31 14.19 18.59 35.74
C HIS A 31 13.05 17.74 36.30
N PHE A 32 12.51 16.85 35.47
CA PHE A 32 11.79 15.67 35.95
C PHE A 32 12.59 14.43 35.54
N SER A 33 13.10 13.74 36.56
CA SER A 33 13.72 12.42 36.47
C SER A 33 12.63 11.35 36.38
N SER A 34 12.59 10.60 35.29
CA SER A 34 11.78 9.38 35.15
C SER A 34 12.62 8.13 35.43
N PRO A 35 12.05 7.09 36.07
CA PRO A 35 12.79 5.90 36.43
C PRO A 35 13.17 5.08 35.17
N SER A 36 14.44 4.78 35.06
CA SER A 36 15.02 3.90 34.06
C SER A 36 14.56 2.45 34.26
N ILE A 37 13.73 1.97 33.35
CA ILE A 37 13.47 0.54 33.22
C ILE A 37 14.55 -0.03 32.29
N SER A 38 15.43 -0.85 32.84
CA SER A 38 16.49 -1.54 32.12
C SER A 38 15.88 -2.60 31.18
N LEU A 39 16.17 -2.49 29.90
CA LEU A 39 15.86 -3.48 28.89
C LEU A 39 16.75 -4.74 29.09
N PRO A 40 16.17 -5.95 29.17
CA PRO A 40 16.94 -7.17 29.39
C PRO A 40 17.59 -7.77 28.14
N PHE A 41 17.69 -7.05 27.04
CA PHE A 41 18.01 -7.64 25.74
C PHE A 41 19.45 -7.46 25.23
N PHE A 42 20.31 -6.65 25.85
CA PHE A 42 21.62 -6.34 25.29
C PHE A 42 22.78 -6.39 26.30
N ASN A 43 22.80 -7.36 27.22
CA ASN A 43 24.01 -7.65 27.96
C ASN A 43 24.63 -8.97 27.50
N ARG A 44 25.52 -8.90 26.54
CA ARG A 44 26.60 -9.88 26.37
C ARG A 44 27.84 -9.32 27.08
N SER A 45 28.17 -9.93 28.21
CA SER A 45 29.45 -9.76 28.88
C SER A 45 30.58 -10.15 27.91
N HIS A 46 31.47 -9.21 27.65
CA HIS A 46 32.76 -9.49 27.05
C HIS A 46 33.64 -10.21 28.03
N ASP A 47 33.91 -11.48 27.80
CA ASP A 47 35.14 -12.12 28.27
C ASP A 47 36.08 -12.29 27.08
N SER A 48 37.18 -11.58 27.22
CA SER A 48 38.33 -11.55 26.30
C SER A 48 39.25 -12.75 26.54
N SER A 49 39.50 -13.55 25.51
CA SER A 49 40.81 -14.16 25.28
C SER A 49 40.93 -14.70 23.84
N PRO A 50 42.08 -14.52 23.17
CA PRO A 50 42.25 -14.85 21.78
C PRO A 50 42.81 -16.25 21.57
N SER A 51 42.23 -17.06 20.72
CA SER A 51 42.96 -18.14 20.08
C SER A 51 42.32 -18.59 18.76
N HIS A 52 43.17 -18.46 17.74
CA HIS A 52 43.27 -19.25 16.50
C HIS A 52 42.02 -19.74 15.73
N ASN A 53 41.95 -19.16 14.51
CA ASN A 53 41.49 -19.76 13.27
C ASN A 53 41.08 -21.24 13.32
N THR A 54 39.82 -21.46 13.13
CA THR A 54 39.28 -22.49 12.20
C THR A 54 37.88 -22.09 11.82
N HIS A 55 37.70 -21.78 10.55
CA HIS A 55 36.36 -21.68 9.93
C HIS A 55 35.69 -23.06 10.01
N GLN A 56 35.06 -23.37 11.13
CA GLN A 56 34.00 -24.35 11.16
C GLN A 56 32.67 -23.60 10.94
N LYS A 57 32.26 -23.58 9.67
CA LYS A 57 30.86 -23.38 9.32
C LYS A 57 30.05 -24.45 10.06
N LEU A 58 29.39 -24.07 11.13
CA LEU A 58 28.34 -24.89 11.75
C LEU A 58 27.19 -24.97 10.75
N TYR A 59 27.25 -25.99 9.90
CA TYR A 59 26.14 -26.41 9.04
C TYR A 59 25.06 -27.04 9.93
N PHE A 60 24.16 -26.24 10.43
CA PHE A 60 22.81 -26.72 10.68
C PHE A 60 22.12 -26.86 9.32
N SER A 61 22.41 -27.95 8.61
CA SER A 61 21.74 -28.33 7.39
C SER A 61 20.36 -28.83 7.76
N SER A 62 19.36 -27.96 7.84
CA SER A 62 17.99 -28.40 7.68
C SER A 62 17.87 -28.97 6.27
N LYS A 63 17.22 -30.15 6.12
CA LYS A 63 17.07 -30.86 4.84
C LYS A 63 16.68 -29.95 3.64
N PRO A 64 15.77 -28.96 3.78
CA PRO A 64 15.43 -28.02 2.71
C PRO A 64 16.59 -27.16 2.23
N ASN A 65 17.45 -26.68 3.15
CA ASN A 65 18.57 -25.82 2.80
C ASN A 65 19.64 -26.56 1.99
N SER A 66 19.86 -27.84 2.26
CA SER A 66 20.85 -28.64 1.51
C SER A 66 20.45 -28.83 0.04
N ILE A 67 19.14 -28.94 -0.26
CA ILE A 67 18.62 -29.01 -1.63
C ILE A 67 18.69 -27.64 -2.30
N LEU A 68 18.34 -26.58 -1.57
CA LEU A 68 18.44 -25.21 -2.08
C LEU A 68 19.88 -24.87 -2.45
N GLU A 69 20.86 -25.18 -1.61
CA GLU A 69 22.29 -24.95 -1.87
C GLU A 69 22.75 -25.72 -3.11
N LEU A 70 22.33 -26.97 -3.25
CA LEU A 70 22.67 -27.78 -4.43
C LEU A 70 22.17 -27.13 -5.73
N VAL A 71 20.91 -26.71 -5.78
CA VAL A 71 20.30 -26.12 -6.99
C VAL A 71 20.77 -24.66 -7.20
N PHE A 72 21.05 -23.92 -6.14
CA PHE A 72 21.45 -22.52 -6.22
C PHE A 72 22.91 -22.36 -6.68
N SER A 73 23.83 -23.17 -6.12
CA SER A 73 25.27 -23.01 -6.31
C SER A 73 25.80 -23.64 -7.61
N ASN A 74 25.07 -24.61 -8.17
CA ASN A 74 25.51 -25.33 -9.38
C ASN A 74 24.67 -24.92 -10.58
N ASP A 75 25.25 -24.97 -11.78
CA ASP A 75 24.49 -24.92 -13.02
C ASP A 75 23.76 -26.25 -13.23
N TRP A 76 22.62 -26.19 -13.94
CA TRP A 76 21.79 -27.38 -14.15
C TRP A 76 22.53 -28.40 -15.03
N SER A 77 22.78 -29.60 -14.51
CA SER A 77 23.51 -30.68 -15.16
C SER A 77 22.99 -32.06 -14.72
N GLU A 78 23.38 -33.10 -15.44
CA GLU A 78 23.05 -34.48 -15.07
C GLU A 78 23.58 -34.87 -13.68
N GLU A 79 24.67 -34.27 -13.23
CA GLU A 79 25.24 -34.53 -11.91
C GLU A 79 24.32 -33.96 -10.82
N VAL A 80 23.78 -32.77 -11.03
CA VAL A 80 22.79 -32.15 -10.12
C VAL A 80 21.52 -32.99 -10.06
N GLU A 81 21.05 -33.50 -11.21
CA GLU A 81 19.88 -34.35 -11.27
C GLU A 81 20.09 -35.68 -10.51
N LYS A 82 21.26 -36.30 -10.67
CA LYS A 82 21.63 -37.52 -9.92
C LYS A 82 21.68 -37.28 -8.42
N GLU A 83 22.27 -36.16 -8.02
CA GLU A 83 22.37 -35.82 -6.61
C GLU A 83 20.99 -35.47 -5.99
N LEU A 84 20.12 -34.86 -6.76
CA LEU A 84 18.72 -34.65 -6.36
C LEU A 84 17.95 -35.95 -6.22
N GLU A 85 18.17 -36.93 -7.13
CA GLU A 85 17.57 -38.27 -7.06
C GLU A 85 18.05 -39.02 -5.81
N ASN A 86 19.33 -38.90 -5.46
CA ASN A 86 19.87 -39.47 -4.21
C ASN A 86 19.20 -38.90 -2.96
N ARG A 87 18.72 -37.64 -3.04
CA ARG A 87 18.02 -36.96 -1.96
C ARG A 87 16.50 -36.98 -2.09
N ARG A 88 15.95 -37.89 -2.91
CA ARG A 88 14.52 -38.01 -3.23
C ARG A 88 13.61 -37.97 -2.00
N GLN A 89 13.98 -38.63 -0.89
CA GLN A 89 13.17 -38.67 0.34
C GLN A 89 13.01 -37.27 1.01
N SER A 90 13.88 -36.32 0.68
CA SER A 90 13.82 -34.96 1.19
C SER A 90 13.07 -33.98 0.26
N LEU A 91 12.65 -34.46 -0.92
CA LEU A 91 11.93 -33.66 -1.92
C LEU A 91 10.40 -33.74 -1.70
N THR A 92 9.96 -33.27 -0.53
CA THR A 92 8.53 -33.15 -0.24
C THR A 92 7.93 -31.97 -1.01
N HIS A 93 6.59 -31.86 -1.04
CA HIS A 93 5.91 -30.73 -1.68
C HIS A 93 6.39 -29.39 -1.11
N GLU A 94 6.51 -29.29 0.21
CA GLU A 94 6.97 -28.10 0.95
C GLU A 94 8.40 -27.73 0.57
N THR A 95 9.30 -28.73 0.49
CA THR A 95 10.70 -28.54 0.07
C THR A 95 10.77 -27.96 -1.34
N VAL A 96 9.98 -28.50 -2.28
CA VAL A 96 9.94 -28.03 -3.67
C VAL A 96 9.42 -26.59 -3.72
N VAL A 97 8.32 -26.28 -3.02
CA VAL A 97 7.78 -24.90 -2.93
C VAL A 97 8.83 -23.95 -2.32
N TYR A 98 9.51 -24.37 -1.25
CA TYR A 98 10.56 -23.59 -0.61
C TYR A 98 11.71 -23.26 -1.58
N VAL A 99 12.24 -24.25 -2.27
CA VAL A 99 13.33 -24.09 -3.24
C VAL A 99 12.91 -23.16 -4.38
N LEU A 100 11.75 -23.40 -5.01
CA LEU A 100 11.23 -22.57 -6.09
C LEU A 100 11.03 -21.12 -5.66
N LYS A 101 10.56 -20.88 -4.43
CA LYS A 101 10.36 -19.55 -3.88
C LYS A 101 11.67 -18.81 -3.62
N ARG A 102 12.71 -19.53 -3.21
CA ARG A 102 14.05 -18.96 -3.00
C ARG A 102 14.79 -18.68 -4.31
N LEU A 103 14.46 -19.43 -5.37
CA LEU A 103 15.03 -19.27 -6.71
C LEU A 103 14.30 -18.22 -7.57
N ASP A 104 13.34 -17.48 -7.05
CA ASP A 104 12.40 -16.64 -7.81
C ASP A 104 13.10 -15.59 -8.72
N ARG A 105 14.33 -15.22 -8.41
CA ARG A 105 15.18 -14.32 -9.22
C ARG A 105 15.96 -15.04 -10.33
N ASN A 106 15.95 -16.37 -10.34
CA ASN A 106 16.64 -17.18 -11.36
C ASN A 106 15.63 -18.09 -12.10
N PRO A 107 14.88 -17.53 -13.05
CA PRO A 107 13.76 -18.22 -13.70
C PRO A 107 14.19 -19.48 -14.50
N ILE A 108 15.42 -19.54 -14.98
CA ILE A 108 15.93 -20.71 -15.70
C ILE A 108 16.08 -21.89 -14.73
N LYS A 109 16.70 -21.67 -13.58
CA LYS A 109 16.83 -22.72 -12.54
C LYS A 109 15.47 -23.14 -11.97
N VAL A 110 14.53 -22.18 -11.82
CA VAL A 110 13.14 -22.49 -11.45
C VAL A 110 12.51 -23.44 -12.46
N PHE A 111 12.63 -23.15 -13.76
CA PHE A 111 12.04 -23.95 -14.81
C PHE A 111 12.67 -25.34 -14.89
N SER A 112 14.01 -25.45 -14.87
CA SER A 112 14.71 -26.72 -14.92
C SER A 112 14.40 -27.61 -13.70
N PHE A 113 14.49 -27.07 -12.49
CA PHE A 113 14.17 -27.81 -11.27
C PHE A 113 12.70 -28.25 -11.22
N PHE A 114 11.79 -27.35 -11.62
CA PHE A 114 10.35 -27.66 -11.66
C PHE A 114 10.03 -28.78 -12.66
N ASN A 115 10.54 -28.70 -13.89
CA ASN A 115 10.31 -29.75 -14.89
C ASN A 115 10.87 -31.07 -14.44
N TRP A 116 12.12 -31.08 -13.98
CA TRP A 116 12.75 -32.28 -13.49
C TRP A 116 11.92 -32.97 -12.39
N VAL A 117 11.45 -32.22 -11.39
CA VAL A 117 10.70 -32.82 -10.27
C VAL A 117 9.30 -33.26 -10.69
N THR A 118 8.63 -32.53 -11.61
CA THR A 118 7.26 -32.88 -12.05
C THR A 118 7.19 -33.99 -13.06
N GLU A 119 8.31 -34.41 -13.65
CA GLU A 119 8.43 -35.56 -14.51
C GLU A 119 8.61 -36.87 -13.72
N ARG A 120 8.88 -36.78 -12.42
CA ARG A 120 9.07 -37.96 -11.56
C ARG A 120 7.73 -38.54 -11.11
N GLU A 121 7.54 -39.84 -11.29
CA GLU A 121 6.31 -40.55 -10.90
C GLU A 121 6.01 -40.48 -9.40
N TRP A 122 7.07 -40.41 -8.58
CA TRP A 122 6.93 -40.30 -7.12
C TRP A 122 6.52 -38.92 -6.60
N PHE A 123 6.54 -37.87 -7.45
CA PHE A 123 6.18 -36.53 -7.05
C PHE A 123 4.79 -36.12 -7.52
N MET A 124 3.90 -35.84 -6.60
CA MET A 124 2.56 -35.35 -6.90
C MET A 124 2.56 -33.84 -7.10
N SER A 125 2.37 -33.40 -8.33
CA SER A 125 2.23 -31.98 -8.67
C SER A 125 0.86 -31.44 -8.25
N SER A 126 0.77 -30.12 -8.05
CA SER A 126 -0.49 -29.44 -7.72
C SER A 126 -0.71 -28.19 -8.57
N SER A 127 -1.97 -27.74 -8.71
CA SER A 127 -2.29 -26.47 -9.39
C SER A 127 -1.56 -25.28 -8.77
N SER A 128 -1.40 -25.27 -7.45
CA SER A 128 -0.71 -24.19 -6.74
C SER A 128 0.78 -24.11 -7.09
N LEU A 129 1.42 -25.27 -7.29
CA LEU A 129 2.83 -25.33 -7.68
C LEU A 129 3.03 -24.78 -9.10
N TYR A 130 2.18 -25.20 -10.06
CA TYR A 130 2.19 -24.63 -11.40
C TYR A 130 1.94 -23.13 -11.39
N SER A 131 0.97 -22.67 -10.60
CA SER A 131 0.65 -21.26 -10.43
C SER A 131 1.82 -20.44 -9.89
N LEU A 132 2.59 -21.01 -8.95
CA LEU A 132 3.81 -20.39 -8.42
C LEU A 132 4.85 -20.19 -9.52
N VAL A 133 5.16 -21.26 -10.28
CA VAL A 133 6.16 -21.22 -11.36
C VAL A 133 5.74 -20.26 -12.47
N LEU A 134 4.47 -20.32 -12.91
CA LEU A 134 3.95 -19.43 -13.94
C LEU A 134 4.08 -17.94 -13.54
N ARG A 135 3.81 -17.59 -12.27
CA ARG A 135 4.02 -16.22 -11.77
C ARG A 135 5.50 -15.80 -11.83
N VAL A 136 6.43 -16.70 -11.50
CA VAL A 136 7.87 -16.43 -11.58
C VAL A 136 8.31 -16.23 -13.04
N LEU A 137 7.92 -17.12 -13.94
CA LEU A 137 8.27 -17.04 -15.36
C LEU A 137 7.70 -15.79 -16.03
N ALA A 138 6.43 -15.48 -15.77
CA ALA A 138 5.77 -14.28 -16.30
C ALA A 138 6.46 -12.99 -15.82
N ARG A 139 6.78 -12.88 -14.53
CA ARG A 139 7.47 -11.72 -13.96
C ARG A 139 8.86 -11.50 -14.55
N ASN A 140 9.57 -12.58 -14.85
CA ASN A 140 10.92 -12.55 -15.43
C ASN A 140 10.92 -12.58 -16.97
N LYS A 141 9.77 -12.39 -17.63
CA LYS A 141 9.62 -12.32 -19.11
C LYS A 141 10.13 -13.59 -19.85
N LYS A 142 10.09 -14.74 -19.22
CA LYS A 142 10.45 -16.02 -19.82
C LYS A 142 9.24 -16.65 -20.50
N MET A 143 8.83 -16.03 -21.62
CA MET A 143 7.56 -16.36 -22.29
C MET A 143 7.54 -17.75 -22.91
N LYS A 144 8.66 -18.24 -23.44
CA LYS A 144 8.76 -19.60 -24.02
C LYS A 144 8.49 -20.66 -22.93
N GLU A 145 9.21 -20.55 -21.83
CA GLU A 145 9.09 -21.46 -20.68
C GLU A 145 7.71 -21.32 -20.02
N PHE A 146 7.17 -20.12 -19.96
CA PHE A 146 5.82 -19.84 -19.47
C PHE A 146 4.74 -20.61 -20.27
N TRP A 147 4.75 -20.50 -21.60
CA TRP A 147 3.76 -21.17 -22.44
C TRP A 147 3.90 -22.69 -22.45
N ILE A 148 5.14 -23.22 -22.35
CA ILE A 148 5.38 -24.65 -22.17
C ILE A 148 4.75 -25.11 -20.86
N THR A 149 5.08 -24.47 -19.73
CA THR A 149 4.57 -24.83 -18.39
C THR A 149 3.04 -24.76 -18.34
N LEU A 150 2.42 -23.77 -18.97
CA LEU A 150 0.97 -23.61 -19.00
C LEU A 150 0.27 -24.72 -19.80
N ARG A 151 0.88 -25.19 -20.89
CA ARG A 151 0.37 -26.35 -21.66
C ARG A 151 0.48 -27.63 -20.85
N THR A 152 1.64 -27.90 -20.29
CA THR A 152 1.88 -29.09 -19.44
C THR A 152 0.91 -29.12 -18.26
N MET A 153 0.62 -27.96 -17.65
CA MET A 153 -0.38 -27.82 -16.61
C MET A 153 -1.76 -28.32 -17.07
N LYS A 154 -2.19 -27.90 -18.29
CA LYS A 154 -3.47 -28.31 -18.88
C LYS A 154 -3.49 -29.81 -19.21
N GLU A 155 -2.42 -30.32 -19.82
CA GLU A 155 -2.29 -31.75 -20.19
C GLU A 155 -2.36 -32.69 -18.98
N LYS A 156 -1.79 -32.26 -17.85
CA LYS A 156 -1.89 -32.99 -16.56
C LYS A 156 -3.23 -32.78 -15.82
N GLY A 157 -4.20 -32.09 -16.44
CA GLY A 157 -5.54 -31.88 -15.88
C GLY A 157 -5.63 -30.82 -14.78
N PHE A 158 -4.57 -30.05 -14.58
CA PHE A 158 -4.58 -28.91 -13.67
C PHE A 158 -5.18 -27.67 -14.33
N TYR A 159 -5.61 -26.71 -13.51
CA TYR A 159 -6.21 -25.47 -14.00
C TYR A 159 -5.52 -24.24 -13.43
N LEU A 160 -5.50 -23.18 -14.23
CA LEU A 160 -5.02 -21.87 -13.79
C LEU A 160 -6.09 -21.20 -12.92
N ASP A 161 -5.72 -20.83 -11.71
CA ASP A 161 -6.63 -20.13 -10.82
C ASP A 161 -6.78 -18.65 -11.21
N GLU A 162 -7.92 -18.03 -10.83
CA GLU A 162 -8.28 -16.65 -11.17
C GLU A 162 -7.28 -15.64 -10.60
N GLU A 163 -6.81 -15.85 -9.37
CA GLU A 163 -5.83 -14.97 -8.72
C GLU A 163 -4.53 -14.93 -9.55
N THR A 164 -4.06 -16.12 -9.96
CA THR A 164 -2.86 -16.23 -10.79
C THR A 164 -3.09 -15.67 -12.18
N TYR A 165 -4.26 -15.96 -12.80
CA TYR A 165 -4.63 -15.35 -14.09
C TYR A 165 -4.65 -13.83 -14.04
N VAL A 166 -5.32 -13.23 -13.05
CA VAL A 166 -5.40 -11.77 -12.88
C VAL A 166 -4.01 -11.17 -12.62
N THR A 167 -3.20 -11.82 -11.77
CA THR A 167 -1.85 -11.36 -11.47
C THR A 167 -0.97 -11.32 -12.72
N ILE A 168 -0.96 -12.41 -13.50
CA ILE A 168 -0.14 -12.51 -14.72
C ILE A 168 -0.68 -11.56 -15.81
N SER A 169 -2.00 -11.54 -16.02
CA SER A 169 -2.63 -10.65 -17.02
C SER A 169 -2.36 -9.18 -16.72
N THR A 170 -2.40 -8.78 -15.44
CA THR A 170 -2.06 -7.41 -15.02
C THR A 170 -0.58 -7.10 -15.25
N GLY A 171 0.31 -8.07 -14.97
CA GLY A 171 1.73 -7.97 -15.29
C GLY A 171 1.98 -7.75 -16.79
N PHE A 172 1.37 -8.57 -17.62
CA PHE A 172 1.50 -8.46 -19.09
C PHE A 172 0.95 -7.14 -19.63
N LYS A 173 -0.17 -6.64 -19.09
CA LYS A 173 -0.72 -5.31 -19.45
C LYS A 173 0.24 -4.17 -19.13
N LYS A 174 0.88 -4.21 -17.95
CA LYS A 174 1.90 -3.20 -17.57
C LYS A 174 3.10 -3.20 -18.51
N GLU A 175 3.50 -4.38 -18.99
CA GLU A 175 4.61 -4.58 -19.94
C GLU A 175 4.19 -4.41 -21.40
N LYS A 176 2.94 -4.03 -21.68
CA LYS A 176 2.37 -3.83 -23.04
C LYS A 176 2.40 -5.09 -23.92
N LEU A 177 2.36 -6.28 -23.33
CA LEU A 177 2.32 -7.58 -24.02
C LEU A 177 0.86 -7.96 -24.36
N ASN A 178 0.19 -7.17 -25.19
CA ASN A 178 -1.25 -7.30 -25.46
C ASN A 178 -1.60 -8.62 -26.15
N SER A 179 -0.74 -9.16 -27.03
CA SER A 179 -0.92 -10.47 -27.67
C SER A 179 -0.96 -11.60 -26.65
N ASP A 180 -0.04 -11.57 -25.67
CA ASP A 180 0.03 -12.58 -24.63
C ASP A 180 -1.14 -12.48 -23.64
N VAL A 181 -1.64 -11.27 -23.37
CA VAL A 181 -2.88 -11.07 -22.61
C VAL A 181 -4.07 -11.75 -23.31
N SER A 182 -4.23 -11.53 -24.60
CA SER A 182 -5.32 -12.12 -25.39
C SER A 182 -5.20 -13.65 -25.45
N ALA A 183 -4.00 -14.17 -25.71
CA ALA A 183 -3.72 -15.59 -25.73
C ALA A 183 -3.98 -16.25 -24.35
N LEU A 184 -3.52 -15.62 -23.26
CA LEU A 184 -3.75 -16.10 -21.90
C LEU A 184 -5.25 -16.10 -21.53
N THR A 185 -5.98 -15.08 -21.92
CA THR A 185 -7.42 -14.98 -21.70
C THR A 185 -8.18 -16.09 -22.46
N HIS A 186 -7.83 -16.31 -23.71
CA HIS A 186 -8.43 -17.39 -24.51
C HIS A 186 -8.13 -18.76 -23.91
N PHE A 187 -6.89 -18.99 -23.51
CA PHE A 187 -6.45 -20.23 -22.89
C PHE A 187 -7.18 -20.49 -21.55
N TYR A 188 -7.27 -19.48 -20.70
CA TYR A 188 -7.97 -19.53 -19.41
C TYR A 188 -9.47 -19.84 -19.59
N ASN A 189 -10.14 -19.16 -20.49
CA ASN A 189 -11.55 -19.41 -20.79
C ASN A 189 -11.75 -20.83 -21.33
N GLY A 190 -10.88 -21.31 -22.22
CA GLY A 190 -10.91 -22.68 -22.74
C GLY A 190 -10.74 -23.73 -21.65
N MET A 191 -9.89 -23.48 -20.65
CA MET A 191 -9.75 -24.38 -19.48
C MET A 191 -11.01 -24.46 -18.63
N ILE A 192 -11.72 -23.34 -18.43
CA ILE A 192 -12.97 -23.29 -17.65
C ILE A 192 -14.09 -24.06 -18.37
N HIS A 193 -14.26 -23.86 -19.67
CA HIS A 193 -15.37 -24.44 -20.42
C HIS A 193 -15.25 -25.96 -20.67
N GLN A 194 -14.04 -26.49 -20.74
CA GLN A 194 -13.81 -27.92 -21.06
C GLN A 194 -13.86 -28.86 -19.84
N ASN A 195 -14.21 -28.37 -18.65
CA ASN A 195 -14.01 -29.13 -17.42
C ASN A 195 -15.33 -29.68 -16.85
N ALA A 196 -15.59 -31.00 -17.07
CA ALA A 196 -16.72 -31.73 -16.49
C ALA A 196 -16.79 -31.61 -14.94
N MET A 197 -15.65 -31.46 -14.27
CA MET A 197 -15.54 -31.23 -12.83
C MET A 197 -16.27 -29.96 -12.38
N GLN A 198 -16.34 -28.91 -13.23
CA GLN A 198 -16.96 -27.63 -12.85
C GLN A 198 -18.45 -27.77 -12.54
N SER A 199 -19.17 -28.66 -13.23
CA SER A 199 -20.59 -28.88 -12.93
C SER A 199 -20.79 -29.55 -11.58
N VAL A 200 -19.90 -30.48 -11.20
CA VAL A 200 -19.93 -31.15 -9.89
C VAL A 200 -19.53 -30.18 -8.78
N VAL A 201 -18.49 -29.35 -9.00
CA VAL A 201 -18.10 -28.29 -8.07
C VAL A 201 -19.26 -27.33 -7.81
N LYS A 202 -19.95 -26.86 -8.85
CA LYS A 202 -21.12 -25.98 -8.70
C LYS A 202 -22.25 -26.62 -7.89
N LYS A 203 -22.53 -27.91 -8.10
CA LYS A 203 -23.53 -28.65 -7.31
C LYS A 203 -23.14 -28.71 -5.85
N VAL A 204 -21.89 -29.11 -5.55
CA VAL A 204 -21.38 -29.22 -4.18
C VAL A 204 -21.37 -27.84 -3.49
N VAL A 205 -20.90 -26.81 -4.16
CA VAL A 205 -20.94 -25.44 -3.64
C VAL A 205 -22.37 -24.97 -3.38
N GLY A 206 -23.33 -25.30 -4.26
CA GLY A 206 -24.76 -25.01 -4.07
C GLY A 206 -25.30 -25.65 -2.80
N ILE A 207 -24.96 -26.91 -2.52
CA ILE A 207 -25.33 -27.60 -1.28
C ILE A 207 -24.72 -26.93 -0.06
N ILE A 208 -23.40 -26.66 -0.09
CA ILE A 208 -22.67 -26.04 1.03
C ILE A 208 -23.20 -24.62 1.35
N LEU A 209 -23.44 -23.80 0.35
CA LEU A 209 -23.87 -22.42 0.54
C LEU A 209 -25.37 -22.29 0.80
N GLY A 210 -26.19 -23.18 0.20
CA GLY A 210 -27.65 -23.15 0.26
C GLY A 210 -28.26 -23.69 1.55
N SER A 211 -27.49 -24.34 2.42
CA SER A 211 -27.95 -24.95 3.66
C SER A 211 -27.32 -24.29 4.87
N ASP A 212 -28.06 -24.14 5.95
CA ASP A 212 -27.50 -23.76 7.25
C ASP A 212 -26.80 -24.97 7.87
N TRP A 213 -25.50 -25.01 7.69
CA TRP A 213 -24.63 -26.04 8.28
C TRP A 213 -24.21 -25.58 9.69
N ASN A 214 -25.19 -25.45 10.60
CA ASN A 214 -24.97 -25.00 11.98
C ASN A 214 -24.87 -26.19 12.95
N ASP A 215 -24.05 -26.05 14.00
CA ASP A 215 -23.78 -27.11 15.00
C ASP A 215 -24.88 -27.24 16.07
N ASP A 216 -25.83 -26.31 16.16
CA ASP A 216 -26.71 -26.17 17.31
C ASP A 216 -28.07 -26.90 17.21
N GLY A 217 -28.18 -27.92 16.40
CA GLY A 217 -29.43 -28.66 16.31
C GLY A 217 -29.31 -30.00 15.61
N ASP A 218 -29.79 -31.01 16.26
CA ASP A 218 -29.78 -32.46 15.99
C ASP A 218 -30.19 -32.93 14.58
N ASP A 219 -30.44 -32.03 13.62
CA ASP A 219 -30.99 -32.40 12.29
C ASP A 219 -30.37 -31.63 11.10
N GLY A 220 -29.60 -30.59 11.29
CA GLY A 220 -29.10 -29.73 10.21
C GLY A 220 -27.78 -30.19 9.57
N GLY A 221 -26.82 -30.67 10.37
CA GLY A 221 -25.50 -31.15 9.92
C GLY A 221 -25.60 -32.41 9.08
N ASP A 222 -26.41 -33.37 9.52
CA ASP A 222 -26.64 -34.63 8.84
C ASP A 222 -27.30 -34.47 7.46
N LYS A 223 -28.14 -33.44 7.27
CA LYS A 223 -28.76 -33.16 5.97
C LYS A 223 -27.74 -32.78 4.89
N VAL A 224 -26.81 -31.87 5.22
CA VAL A 224 -25.78 -31.43 4.27
C VAL A 224 -24.82 -32.56 3.94
N GLU A 225 -24.38 -33.31 4.95
CA GLU A 225 -23.50 -34.46 4.76
C GLU A 225 -24.18 -35.56 3.92
N ASN A 226 -25.47 -35.82 4.16
CA ASN A 226 -26.26 -36.77 3.37
C ASN A 226 -26.52 -36.30 1.93
N GLU A 227 -26.70 -35.01 1.68
CA GLU A 227 -26.82 -34.45 0.34
C GLU A 227 -25.49 -34.52 -0.41
N LEU A 228 -24.38 -34.21 0.25
CA LEU A 228 -23.04 -34.35 -0.32
C LEU A 228 -22.72 -35.81 -0.65
N ALA A 229 -23.11 -36.77 0.19
CA ALA A 229 -22.91 -38.18 -0.03
C ALA A 229 -23.71 -38.72 -1.25
N LYS A 230 -24.86 -38.14 -1.58
CA LYS A 230 -25.65 -38.50 -2.77
C LYS A 230 -25.00 -38.05 -4.08
N VAL A 231 -24.11 -37.04 -4.02
CA VAL A 231 -23.37 -36.60 -5.20
C VAL A 231 -22.21 -37.55 -5.41
N LYS A 232 -22.17 -38.24 -6.57
CA LYS A 232 -21.01 -39.09 -6.94
C LYS A 232 -19.79 -38.20 -7.15
N ILE A 233 -19.05 -37.94 -6.07
CA ILE A 233 -17.87 -37.06 -6.07
C ILE A 233 -16.64 -37.95 -6.18
N GLN A 234 -15.84 -37.74 -7.23
CA GLN A 234 -14.48 -38.26 -7.25
C GLN A 234 -13.58 -37.23 -6.55
N LEU A 235 -13.27 -37.48 -5.27
CA LEU A 235 -12.41 -36.63 -4.48
C LEU A 235 -10.99 -36.63 -5.05
N SER A 236 -10.46 -35.45 -5.25
CA SER A 236 -9.07 -35.16 -5.61
C SER A 236 -8.68 -33.79 -5.07
N ASP A 237 -7.38 -33.55 -4.88
CA ASP A 237 -6.88 -32.26 -4.40
C ASP A 237 -7.41 -31.10 -5.25
N ASN A 238 -7.40 -31.26 -6.57
CA ASN A 238 -7.92 -30.26 -7.50
C ASN A 238 -9.40 -29.95 -7.27
N PHE A 239 -10.21 -30.97 -7.00
CA PHE A 239 -11.62 -30.81 -6.70
C PHE A 239 -11.80 -30.03 -5.38
N VAL A 240 -11.14 -30.47 -4.32
CA VAL A 240 -11.22 -29.88 -2.98
C VAL A 240 -10.79 -28.43 -3.00
N ILE A 241 -9.65 -28.12 -3.65
CA ILE A 241 -9.16 -26.73 -3.80
C ILE A 241 -10.16 -25.85 -4.55
N ARG A 242 -10.82 -26.38 -5.59
CA ARG A 242 -11.86 -25.61 -6.32
C ARG A 242 -13.05 -25.30 -5.45
N VAL A 243 -13.52 -26.25 -4.66
CA VAL A 243 -14.62 -26.02 -3.73
C VAL A 243 -14.23 -24.95 -2.71
N PHE A 244 -13.05 -25.02 -2.08
CA PHE A 244 -12.56 -23.99 -1.16
C PHE A 244 -12.53 -22.60 -1.79
N LYS A 245 -12.15 -22.52 -3.04
CA LYS A 245 -12.09 -21.24 -3.76
C LYS A 245 -13.46 -20.62 -3.96
N GLU A 246 -14.45 -21.43 -4.30
CA GLU A 246 -15.85 -20.98 -4.49
C GLU A 246 -16.53 -20.62 -3.15
N VAL A 247 -16.25 -21.38 -2.06
CA VAL A 247 -16.82 -21.14 -0.74
C VAL A 247 -16.00 -20.17 0.13
N ARG A 248 -15.01 -19.51 -0.44
CA ARG A 248 -14.11 -18.60 0.29
C ARG A 248 -14.80 -17.46 1.03
N SER A 249 -16.02 -17.08 0.64
CA SER A 249 -16.84 -16.09 1.33
C SER A 249 -17.48 -16.58 2.63
N SER A 250 -17.44 -17.90 2.88
CA SER A 250 -18.04 -18.55 4.05
C SER A 250 -17.01 -19.49 4.68
N PRO A 251 -16.00 -18.97 5.41
CA PRO A 251 -14.86 -19.74 5.87
C PRO A 251 -15.24 -20.88 6.83
N LEU A 252 -16.23 -20.69 7.69
CA LEU A 252 -16.70 -21.75 8.60
C LEU A 252 -17.33 -22.92 7.84
N LYS A 253 -18.04 -22.66 6.74
CA LYS A 253 -18.55 -23.74 5.85
C LYS A 253 -17.40 -24.46 5.12
N ALA A 254 -16.34 -23.74 4.76
CA ALA A 254 -15.14 -24.35 4.19
C ALA A 254 -14.43 -25.25 5.22
N TYR A 255 -14.38 -24.86 6.48
CA TYR A 255 -13.84 -25.64 7.58
C TYR A 255 -14.62 -26.97 7.77
N LYS A 256 -15.97 -26.90 7.83
CA LYS A 256 -16.81 -28.09 7.92
C LYS A 256 -16.67 -29.02 6.71
N PHE A 257 -16.61 -28.44 5.51
CA PHE A 257 -16.34 -29.22 4.29
C PHE A 257 -14.96 -29.90 4.33
N PHE A 258 -13.95 -29.24 4.87
CA PHE A 258 -12.62 -29.82 5.05
C PHE A 258 -12.66 -31.10 5.91
N HIS A 259 -13.32 -31.05 7.07
CA HIS A 259 -13.46 -32.21 7.94
C HIS A 259 -14.36 -33.29 7.35
N TRP A 260 -15.41 -32.91 6.62
CA TRP A 260 -16.25 -33.88 5.91
C TRP A 260 -15.44 -34.65 4.87
N VAL A 261 -14.61 -33.98 4.07
CA VAL A 261 -13.72 -34.60 3.10
C VAL A 261 -12.74 -35.59 3.76
N GLY A 262 -12.18 -35.23 4.91
CA GLY A 262 -11.26 -36.08 5.68
C GLY A 262 -11.86 -37.38 6.20
N LYS A 263 -13.21 -37.41 6.40
CA LYS A 263 -13.94 -38.61 6.82
C LYS A 263 -14.27 -39.55 5.67
N GLN A 264 -14.06 -39.17 4.38
CA GLN A 264 -14.46 -39.95 3.24
C GLN A 264 -13.45 -41.08 2.96
N SER A 265 -13.95 -42.31 2.76
CA SER A 265 -13.13 -43.45 2.38
C SER A 265 -12.52 -43.25 0.99
N GLY A 266 -11.22 -43.51 0.85
CA GLY A 266 -10.49 -43.43 -0.43
C GLY A 266 -9.88 -42.06 -0.75
N TYR A 267 -9.97 -41.07 0.18
CA TYR A 267 -9.26 -39.81 0.09
C TYR A 267 -8.56 -39.49 1.42
N GLN A 268 -7.30 -39.10 1.33
CA GLN A 268 -6.53 -38.65 2.49
C GLN A 268 -6.13 -37.18 2.27
N GLN A 269 -6.37 -36.34 3.27
CA GLN A 269 -5.90 -34.97 3.27
C GLN A 269 -4.38 -34.94 3.28
N ASN A 270 -3.83 -33.94 2.62
CA ASN A 270 -2.39 -33.77 2.46
C ASN A 270 -2.02 -32.28 2.63
N THR A 271 -0.73 -32.00 2.60
CA THR A 271 -0.20 -30.64 2.70
C THR A 271 -0.89 -29.64 1.78
N VAL A 272 -1.26 -30.04 0.57
CA VAL A 272 -1.88 -29.15 -0.43
C VAL A 272 -3.27 -28.68 0.04
N THR A 273 -4.06 -29.61 0.57
CA THR A 273 -5.43 -29.30 1.05
C THR A 273 -5.43 -28.56 2.38
N TYR A 274 -4.51 -28.91 3.30
CA TYR A 274 -4.28 -28.13 4.52
C TYR A 274 -3.89 -26.67 4.19
N ASN A 275 -2.93 -26.46 3.31
CA ASN A 275 -2.54 -25.11 2.86
C ASN A 275 -3.70 -24.36 2.18
N ALA A 276 -4.55 -25.06 1.43
CA ALA A 276 -5.69 -24.46 0.76
C ALA A 276 -6.77 -23.97 1.75
N VAL A 277 -7.14 -24.82 2.74
CA VAL A 277 -8.12 -24.42 3.76
C VAL A 277 -7.57 -23.33 4.69
N ALA A 278 -6.30 -23.41 5.09
CA ALA A 278 -5.64 -22.39 5.90
C ALA A 278 -5.73 -20.98 5.25
N ARG A 279 -5.58 -20.88 3.93
CA ARG A 279 -5.75 -19.59 3.20
C ARG A 279 -7.18 -19.06 3.27
N VAL A 280 -8.19 -19.90 3.37
CA VAL A 280 -9.59 -19.49 3.48
C VAL A 280 -9.90 -19.04 4.88
N LEU A 281 -9.38 -19.73 5.89
CA LEU A 281 -9.66 -19.50 7.31
C LEU A 281 -8.88 -18.32 7.93
N ALA A 282 -7.82 -17.82 7.33
CA ALA A 282 -7.00 -16.74 7.87
C ALA A 282 -7.73 -15.38 7.86
N ARG A 283 -8.85 -15.28 8.58
CA ARG A 283 -9.72 -14.10 8.71
C ARG A 283 -10.20 -13.94 10.15
N MET A 284 -10.63 -12.75 10.51
CA MET A 284 -11.10 -12.44 11.87
C MET A 284 -12.23 -13.38 12.33
N GLU A 285 -13.18 -13.69 11.44
CA GLU A 285 -14.36 -14.51 11.70
C GLU A 285 -14.08 -16.01 11.87
N SER A 286 -12.87 -16.46 11.57
CA SER A 286 -12.47 -17.90 11.55
C SER A 286 -11.01 -18.11 11.96
N ILE A 287 -10.50 -17.22 12.80
CA ILE A 287 -9.09 -17.28 13.19
C ILE A 287 -8.81 -18.43 14.17
N GLU A 288 -9.78 -18.82 14.97
CA GLU A 288 -9.67 -19.94 15.89
C GLU A 288 -9.58 -21.27 15.12
N GLU A 289 -10.44 -21.46 14.13
CA GLU A 289 -10.42 -22.62 13.23
C GLU A 289 -9.13 -22.65 12.40
N PHE A 290 -8.63 -21.48 12.00
CA PHE A 290 -7.33 -21.40 11.33
C PHE A 290 -6.20 -21.98 12.19
N TRP A 291 -6.12 -21.58 13.46
CA TRP A 291 -5.11 -22.11 14.37
C TRP A 291 -5.31 -23.59 14.67
N SER A 292 -6.55 -24.04 14.84
CA SER A 292 -6.89 -25.47 15.01
C SER A 292 -6.41 -26.32 13.82
N VAL A 293 -6.64 -25.86 12.58
CA VAL A 293 -6.17 -26.54 11.38
C VAL A 293 -4.64 -26.60 11.31
N LEU A 294 -3.94 -25.55 11.73
CA LEU A 294 -2.47 -25.57 11.75
C LEU A 294 -1.92 -26.55 12.80
N GLU A 295 -2.56 -26.66 13.96
CA GLU A 295 -2.19 -27.65 14.99
C GLU A 295 -2.46 -29.08 14.51
N GLU A 296 -3.61 -29.33 13.89
CA GLU A 296 -3.94 -30.60 13.26
C GLU A 296 -2.92 -30.95 12.16
N MET A 297 -2.63 -30.02 11.25
CA MET A 297 -1.64 -30.17 10.20
C MET A 297 -0.27 -30.61 10.74
N LYS A 298 0.16 -29.97 11.82
CA LYS A 298 1.44 -30.29 12.51
C LYS A 298 1.39 -31.67 13.15
N SER A 299 0.28 -32.05 13.78
CA SER A 299 0.12 -33.35 14.44
C SER A 299 0.20 -34.52 13.47
N VAL A 300 -0.24 -34.33 12.23
CA VAL A 300 -0.17 -35.33 11.14
C VAL A 300 1.19 -35.29 10.43
N GLY A 301 2.11 -34.42 10.83
CA GLY A 301 3.46 -34.30 10.27
C GLY A 301 3.57 -33.47 8.99
N HIS A 302 2.57 -32.66 8.70
CA HIS A 302 2.63 -31.67 7.62
C HIS A 302 3.04 -30.30 8.15
N GLU A 303 3.67 -29.50 7.30
CA GLU A 303 4.07 -28.13 7.62
C GLU A 303 3.48 -27.14 6.60
N LEU A 304 3.25 -25.89 7.05
CA LEU A 304 2.78 -24.82 6.18
C LEU A 304 3.84 -24.45 5.15
N ASP A 305 3.48 -24.37 3.87
CA ASP A 305 4.42 -23.99 2.84
C ASP A 305 4.69 -22.48 2.82
N LEU A 306 5.87 -22.09 2.36
CA LEU A 306 6.33 -20.70 2.36
C LEU A 306 5.46 -19.78 1.48
N ASP A 307 4.89 -20.26 0.37
CA ASP A 307 4.00 -19.45 -0.48
C ASP A 307 2.66 -19.17 0.23
N THR A 308 2.13 -20.16 0.93
CA THR A 308 0.92 -20.02 1.74
C THR A 308 1.16 -19.08 2.94
N TYR A 309 2.26 -19.26 3.66
CA TYR A 309 2.66 -18.34 4.73
C TYR A 309 2.68 -16.88 4.26
N ILE A 310 3.37 -16.59 3.15
CA ILE A 310 3.48 -15.21 2.63
C ILE A 310 2.10 -14.64 2.29
N LYS A 311 1.20 -15.45 1.71
CA LYS A 311 -0.16 -15.02 1.37
C LYS A 311 -0.99 -14.73 2.61
N ILE A 312 -0.97 -15.63 3.58
CA ILE A 312 -1.70 -15.49 4.84
C ILE A 312 -1.16 -14.30 5.64
N SER A 313 0.16 -14.21 5.81
CA SER A 313 0.80 -13.10 6.53
C SER A 313 0.40 -11.74 5.96
N ARG A 314 0.40 -11.58 4.64
CA ARG A 314 -0.06 -10.36 3.97
C ARG A 314 -1.55 -10.09 4.19
N GLN A 315 -2.38 -11.13 4.21
CA GLN A 315 -3.82 -11.00 4.46
C GLN A 315 -4.08 -10.54 5.90
N LEU A 316 -3.44 -11.15 6.89
CA LEU A 316 -3.54 -10.76 8.30
C LEU A 316 -3.07 -9.31 8.51
N GLN A 317 -1.93 -8.93 7.94
CA GLN A 317 -1.40 -7.56 8.00
C GLN A 317 -2.37 -6.54 7.37
N LYS A 318 -2.95 -6.86 6.20
CA LYS A 318 -3.94 -6.00 5.53
C LYS A 318 -5.19 -5.80 6.38
N ASN A 319 -5.61 -6.84 7.10
CA ASN A 319 -6.79 -6.83 7.97
C ASN A 319 -6.47 -6.31 9.38
N ARG A 320 -5.25 -5.80 9.63
CA ARG A 320 -4.77 -5.29 10.92
C ARG A 320 -4.78 -6.32 12.07
N MET A 321 -4.73 -7.60 11.75
CA MET A 321 -4.61 -8.72 12.69
C MET A 321 -3.12 -8.96 13.00
N MET A 322 -2.46 -7.98 13.67
CA MET A 322 -1.00 -8.00 13.82
C MET A 322 -0.53 -9.08 14.79
N GLU A 323 -1.29 -9.35 15.87
CA GLU A 323 -0.98 -10.42 16.81
C GLU A 323 -0.92 -11.79 16.12
N ASP A 324 -1.93 -12.10 15.29
CA ASP A 324 -1.96 -13.35 14.53
C ASP A 324 -0.86 -13.40 13.46
N ALA A 325 -0.53 -12.27 12.85
CA ALA A 325 0.56 -12.19 11.88
C ALA A 325 1.92 -12.48 12.54
N VAL A 326 2.15 -11.98 13.77
CA VAL A 326 3.36 -12.26 14.55
C VAL A 326 3.37 -13.70 15.03
N LYS A 327 2.26 -14.21 15.57
CA LYS A 327 2.12 -15.62 15.97
C LYS A 327 2.39 -16.58 14.80
N LEU A 328 1.90 -16.24 13.60
CA LEU A 328 2.19 -17.01 12.39
C LEU A 328 3.67 -16.93 11.99
N TYR A 329 4.29 -15.77 12.12
CA TYR A 329 5.73 -15.61 11.89
C TYR A 329 6.55 -16.47 12.87
N GLU A 330 6.22 -16.44 14.17
CA GLU A 330 6.87 -17.25 15.21
C GLU A 330 6.74 -18.75 14.90
N HIS A 331 5.54 -19.20 14.52
CA HIS A 331 5.28 -20.58 14.10
C HIS A 331 6.16 -20.99 12.92
N MET A 332 6.27 -20.15 11.89
CA MET A 332 7.11 -20.44 10.72
C MET A 332 8.61 -20.40 11.02
N MET A 333 9.05 -19.57 11.97
CA MET A 333 10.45 -19.54 12.40
C MET A 333 10.86 -20.83 13.15
N ASP A 334 9.90 -21.54 13.73
CA ASP A 334 10.12 -22.85 14.37
C ASP A 334 10.03 -24.02 13.37
N SER A 335 9.50 -23.78 12.17
CA SER A 335 9.37 -24.79 11.13
C SER A 335 10.68 -25.00 10.36
N SER A 336 10.69 -26.04 9.51
CA SER A 336 11.80 -26.30 8.58
C SER A 336 11.92 -25.24 7.47
N TYR A 337 10.84 -24.48 7.19
CA TYR A 337 10.71 -23.54 6.07
C TYR A 337 10.71 -22.09 6.54
N LYS A 338 11.83 -21.66 7.10
CA LYS A 338 11.93 -20.33 7.73
C LYS A 338 11.70 -19.17 6.75
N PRO A 339 10.94 -18.14 7.15
CA PRO A 339 10.79 -16.89 6.42
C PRO A 339 12.12 -16.21 6.12
N SER A 340 12.11 -15.32 5.13
CA SER A 340 13.33 -14.55 4.76
C SER A 340 13.47 -13.31 5.64
N VAL A 341 14.68 -12.72 5.63
CA VAL A 341 14.93 -11.39 6.24
C VAL A 341 13.94 -10.34 5.71
N SER A 342 13.60 -10.41 4.41
CA SER A 342 12.62 -9.50 3.81
C SER A 342 11.23 -9.64 4.40
N ASP A 343 10.80 -10.88 4.75
CA ASP A 343 9.49 -11.12 5.36
C ASP A 343 9.45 -10.53 6.79
N CYS A 344 10.55 -10.67 7.55
CA CYS A 344 10.73 -10.02 8.84
C CYS A 344 10.60 -8.50 8.75
N VAL A 345 11.33 -7.88 7.82
CA VAL A 345 11.30 -6.42 7.61
C VAL A 345 9.91 -5.93 7.19
N ILE A 346 9.21 -6.68 6.33
CA ILE A 346 7.85 -6.33 5.90
C ILE A 346 6.89 -6.37 7.11
N LEU A 347 6.97 -7.40 7.95
CA LEU A 347 6.14 -7.52 9.14
C LEU A 347 6.40 -6.37 10.12
N LEU A 348 7.67 -6.07 10.42
CA LEU A 348 8.05 -4.96 11.29
C LEU A 348 7.57 -3.61 10.74
N LYS A 349 7.69 -3.37 9.44
CA LYS A 349 7.15 -2.17 8.79
C LYS A 349 5.63 -2.07 8.89
N SER A 350 4.93 -3.20 8.83
CA SER A 350 3.47 -3.24 8.96
C SER A 350 3.03 -2.90 10.39
N ILE A 351 3.72 -3.40 11.40
CA ILE A 351 3.49 -3.06 12.82
C ILE A 351 3.77 -1.57 13.05
N SER A 352 4.90 -1.06 12.54
CA SER A 352 5.31 0.34 12.67
C SER A 352 4.39 1.33 11.95
N GLY A 353 3.63 0.88 10.97
CA GLY A 353 2.72 1.71 10.17
C GLY A 353 1.39 2.04 10.86
N SER A 354 1.15 1.56 12.09
CA SER A 354 0.01 1.95 12.90
C SER A 354 0.29 3.26 13.66
N ASP A 355 -0.78 4.01 13.97
CA ASP A 355 -0.66 5.26 14.74
C ASP A 355 -0.05 5.05 16.13
N LYS A 356 -0.25 3.87 16.71
CA LYS A 356 0.35 3.41 17.96
C LYS A 356 0.91 2.00 17.75
N PRO A 357 2.18 1.87 17.36
CA PRO A 357 2.80 0.57 17.16
C PRO A 357 2.84 -0.23 18.48
N ASP A 358 2.47 -1.48 18.39
CA ASP A 358 2.63 -2.41 19.51
C ASP A 358 4.10 -2.87 19.58
N LEU A 359 4.83 -2.36 20.55
CA LEU A 359 6.25 -2.63 20.72
C LEU A 359 6.54 -4.05 21.20
N ASP A 360 5.60 -4.68 21.93
CA ASP A 360 5.77 -6.06 22.36
C ASP A 360 5.82 -6.98 21.15
N LEU A 361 4.98 -6.72 20.14
CA LEU A 361 5.02 -7.42 18.86
C LEU A 361 6.34 -7.21 18.12
N VAL A 362 6.86 -5.97 18.12
CA VAL A 362 8.15 -5.64 17.47
C VAL A 362 9.28 -6.44 18.12
N PHE A 363 9.34 -6.44 19.45
CA PHE A 363 10.40 -7.15 20.17
C PHE A 363 10.25 -8.67 20.07
N ARG A 364 9.03 -9.22 20.04
CA ARG A 364 8.79 -10.65 19.78
C ARG A 364 9.34 -11.06 18.42
N VAL A 365 9.06 -10.30 17.36
CA VAL A 365 9.57 -10.58 16.02
C VAL A 365 11.09 -10.53 15.99
N ALA A 366 11.71 -9.49 16.57
CA ALA A 366 13.16 -9.33 16.61
C ALA A 366 13.84 -10.48 17.37
N LYS A 367 13.34 -10.80 18.57
CA LYS A 367 13.83 -11.92 19.40
C LYS A 367 13.70 -13.25 18.66
N LYS A 368 12.56 -13.49 18.02
CA LYS A 368 12.34 -14.73 17.27
C LYS A 368 13.26 -14.86 16.09
N PHE A 369 13.57 -13.75 15.42
CA PHE A 369 14.52 -13.69 14.32
C PHE A 369 15.94 -14.07 14.78
N GLU A 370 16.42 -13.48 15.88
CA GLU A 370 17.73 -13.80 16.45
C GLU A 370 17.82 -15.25 16.95
N SER A 371 16.78 -15.73 17.67
CA SER A 371 16.73 -17.12 18.15
C SER A 371 16.71 -18.13 17.00
N GLY A 372 16.25 -17.72 15.81
CA GLY A 372 16.32 -18.49 14.57
C GLY A 372 17.73 -18.63 13.98
N GLY A 373 18.76 -18.00 14.60
CA GLY A 373 20.14 -18.03 14.16
C GLY A 373 20.49 -16.94 13.12
N TYR A 374 19.64 -15.96 12.93
CA TYR A 374 19.89 -14.83 12.02
C TYR A 374 20.49 -13.64 12.78
N THR A 375 21.42 -12.94 12.16
CA THR A 375 21.92 -11.65 12.65
C THR A 375 21.00 -10.54 12.17
N LEU A 376 20.71 -9.57 13.06
CA LEU A 376 19.92 -8.41 12.69
C LEU A 376 20.63 -7.64 11.57
N SER A 377 19.95 -7.48 10.45
CA SER A 377 20.45 -6.65 9.34
C SER A 377 20.11 -5.18 9.60
N LYS A 378 20.81 -4.26 8.90
CA LYS A 378 20.52 -2.83 8.95
C LYS A 378 19.02 -2.53 8.78
N ALA A 379 18.34 -3.19 7.80
CA ALA A 379 16.93 -2.99 7.55
C ALA A 379 16.02 -3.41 8.72
N VAL A 380 16.44 -4.37 9.54
CA VAL A 380 15.73 -4.75 10.77
C VAL A 380 15.93 -3.69 11.85
N TYR A 381 17.16 -3.21 12.06
CA TYR A 381 17.44 -2.09 12.99
C TYR A 381 16.62 -0.85 12.63
N ASP A 382 16.61 -0.44 11.36
CA ASP A 382 15.82 0.70 10.87
C ASP A 382 14.32 0.51 11.14
N SER A 383 13.82 -0.72 11.02
CA SER A 383 12.40 -1.03 11.28
C SER A 383 12.05 -0.98 12.76
N ILE A 384 12.93 -1.44 13.65
CA ILE A 384 12.78 -1.34 15.11
C ILE A 384 12.84 0.13 15.53
N HIS A 385 13.84 0.87 15.04
CA HIS A 385 14.00 2.30 15.29
C HIS A 385 12.73 3.08 14.89
N ARG A 386 12.19 2.81 13.72
CA ARG A 386 10.93 3.42 13.25
C ARG A 386 9.77 3.14 14.19
N SER A 387 9.62 1.91 14.68
CA SER A 387 8.56 1.51 15.60
C SER A 387 8.65 2.28 16.92
N LEU A 388 9.85 2.35 17.49
CA LEU A 388 10.13 3.09 18.72
C LEU A 388 9.84 4.59 18.54
N THR A 389 10.30 5.17 17.43
CA THR A 389 10.07 6.58 17.10
C THR A 389 8.57 6.88 16.92
N SER A 390 7.83 6.01 16.24
CA SER A 390 6.38 6.16 16.05
C SER A 390 5.60 6.01 17.37
N ALA A 391 6.11 5.19 18.29
CA ALA A 391 5.55 5.03 19.64
C ALA A 391 5.96 6.14 20.63
N GLY A 392 6.81 7.10 20.20
CA GLY A 392 7.33 8.16 21.05
C GLY A 392 8.41 7.75 22.06
N ARG A 393 9.00 6.55 21.90
CA ARG A 393 10.08 6.04 22.78
C ARG A 393 11.46 6.39 22.22
N PHE A 394 11.77 7.67 22.19
CA PHE A 394 12.93 8.22 21.49
C PHE A 394 14.28 7.83 22.13
N ASP A 395 14.36 7.76 23.46
CA ASP A 395 15.59 7.35 24.17
C ASP A 395 15.99 5.91 23.83
N GLU A 396 15.00 5.05 23.58
CA GLU A 396 15.24 3.68 23.17
C GLU A 396 15.56 3.59 21.68
N ALA A 397 14.94 4.44 20.87
CA ALA A 397 15.26 4.55 19.46
C ALA A 397 16.74 4.97 19.28
N GLU A 398 17.24 5.92 20.07
CA GLU A 398 18.64 6.35 20.06
C GLU A 398 19.59 5.18 20.42
N LYS A 399 19.27 4.38 21.43
CA LYS A 399 20.04 3.18 21.79
C LYS A 399 20.08 2.13 20.68
N ILE A 400 19.00 1.98 19.91
CA ILE A 400 18.99 1.07 18.75
C ILE A 400 19.96 1.55 17.66
N VAL A 401 20.05 2.85 17.42
CA VAL A 401 21.04 3.41 16.47
C VAL A 401 22.47 3.16 16.94
N GLU A 402 22.73 3.34 18.25
CA GLU A 402 24.03 3.02 18.84
C GLU A 402 24.36 1.53 18.70
N THR A 403 23.39 0.66 19.00
CA THR A 403 23.54 -0.79 18.83
C THR A 403 23.83 -1.17 17.36
N MET A 404 23.16 -0.50 16.41
CA MET A 404 23.38 -0.67 14.98
C MET A 404 24.82 -0.26 14.58
N LYS A 405 25.31 0.89 15.08
CA LYS A 405 26.70 1.34 14.86
C LYS A 405 27.71 0.32 15.44
N ASN A 406 27.46 -0.17 16.64
CA ASN A 406 28.30 -1.19 17.30
C ASN A 406 28.29 -2.54 16.55
N ALA A 407 27.22 -2.86 15.84
CA ALA A 407 27.14 -4.02 14.96
C ALA A 407 27.83 -3.81 13.58
N GLY A 408 28.47 -2.66 13.36
CA GLY A 408 29.22 -2.34 12.15
C GLY A 408 28.37 -1.79 11.00
N TYR A 409 27.16 -1.31 11.28
CA TYR A 409 26.30 -0.68 10.29
C TYR A 409 26.31 0.84 10.43
N GLU A 410 26.73 1.53 9.39
CA GLU A 410 26.68 2.99 9.34
C GLU A 410 25.27 3.51 9.05
N PRO A 411 24.80 4.57 9.76
CA PRO A 411 23.57 5.26 9.43
C PRO A 411 23.60 5.81 8.00
N ASP A 412 22.47 5.73 7.31
CA ASP A 412 22.26 6.33 5.99
C ASP A 412 21.13 7.35 6.00
N ASN A 413 20.77 7.88 4.84
CA ASN A 413 19.64 8.82 4.70
C ASN A 413 18.36 8.33 5.35
N ILE A 414 18.08 7.01 5.33
CA ILE A 414 16.88 6.44 5.95
C ILE A 414 16.96 6.54 7.48
N THR A 415 18.08 6.14 8.06
CA THR A 415 18.30 6.18 9.50
C THR A 415 18.26 7.63 10.01
N TYR A 416 19.03 8.52 9.38
CA TYR A 416 19.07 9.94 9.76
C TYR A 416 17.70 10.63 9.61
N SER A 417 16.96 10.36 8.54
CA SER A 417 15.59 10.88 8.35
C SER A 417 14.64 10.46 9.47
N GLN A 418 14.76 9.22 9.96
CA GLN A 418 13.95 8.71 11.07
C GLN A 418 14.33 9.36 12.41
N ILE A 419 15.63 9.60 12.67
CA ILE A 419 16.10 10.32 13.85
C ILE A 419 15.54 11.75 13.84
N ILE A 420 15.68 12.46 12.72
CA ILE A 420 15.17 13.81 12.54
C ILE A 420 13.65 13.85 12.73
N PHE A 421 12.92 12.89 12.17
CA PHE A 421 11.48 12.77 12.37
C PHE A 421 11.13 12.65 13.86
N GLY A 422 11.84 11.80 14.60
CA GLY A 422 11.65 11.61 16.03
C GLY A 422 11.88 12.91 16.82
N LEU A 423 12.99 13.59 16.55
CA LEU A 423 13.35 14.86 17.19
C LEU A 423 12.31 15.96 16.86
N CYS A 424 11.82 16.02 15.63
CA CYS A 424 10.74 16.96 15.24
C CYS A 424 9.45 16.70 16.02
N LYS A 425 9.04 15.44 16.20
CA LYS A 425 7.86 15.07 17.00
C LYS A 425 7.99 15.47 18.46
N MET A 426 9.21 15.46 19.00
CA MET A 426 9.53 15.97 20.35
C MET A 426 9.74 17.48 20.41
N ARG A 427 9.68 18.19 19.30
CA ARG A 427 10.04 19.62 19.18
C ARG A 427 11.49 19.93 19.57
N ARG A 428 12.41 18.95 19.47
CA ARG A 428 13.86 19.09 19.73
C ARG A 428 14.57 19.54 18.45
N PHE A 429 14.19 20.69 17.89
CA PHE A 429 14.66 21.16 16.58
C PHE A 429 16.15 21.51 16.54
N GLU A 430 16.70 22.02 17.63
CA GLU A 430 18.14 22.29 17.76
C GLU A 430 18.97 21.02 17.55
N GLU A 431 18.50 19.90 18.11
CA GLU A 431 19.15 18.62 17.97
C GLU A 431 18.94 18.04 16.57
N ALA A 432 17.78 18.23 15.98
CA ALA A 432 17.54 17.84 14.60
C ALA A 432 18.49 18.54 13.62
N HIS A 433 18.84 19.82 13.87
CA HIS A 433 19.86 20.52 13.10
C HIS A 433 21.27 19.95 13.30
N LYS A 434 21.64 19.59 14.54
CA LYS A 434 22.93 18.93 14.81
C LYS A 434 23.05 17.59 14.09
N VAL A 435 21.97 16.82 14.02
CA VAL A 435 21.94 15.56 13.27
C VAL A 435 22.15 15.79 11.77
N ILE A 436 21.63 16.87 11.19
CA ILE A 436 21.91 17.25 9.79
C ILE A 436 23.39 17.61 9.62
N GLU A 437 23.99 18.32 10.56
CA GLU A 437 25.41 18.66 10.54
C GLU A 437 26.29 17.40 10.67
N GLU A 438 25.93 16.49 11.58
CA GLU A 438 26.60 15.17 11.72
C GLU A 438 26.51 14.37 10.42
N MET A 439 25.33 14.28 9.84
CA MET A 439 25.09 13.60 8.56
C MET A 439 26.00 14.13 7.46
N GLN A 440 26.15 15.45 7.37
CA GLN A 440 27.03 16.11 6.40
C GLN A 440 28.53 15.86 6.71
N ALA A 441 28.91 15.84 7.98
CA ALA A 441 30.27 15.54 8.40
C ALA A 441 30.69 14.09 8.07
N CYS A 442 29.72 13.16 8.03
CA CYS A 442 29.92 11.77 7.62
C CYS A 442 29.81 11.56 6.09
N ASP A 443 29.86 12.63 5.28
CA ASP A 443 29.71 12.60 3.82
C ASP A 443 28.36 12.01 3.32
N CYS A 444 27.40 11.91 4.21
CA CYS A 444 26.02 11.52 3.91
C CYS A 444 25.17 12.79 3.66
N ARG A 445 24.97 13.15 2.41
CA ARG A 445 24.23 14.37 2.07
C ARG A 445 22.74 14.22 2.34
N PRO A 446 22.11 15.15 3.08
CA PRO A 446 20.66 15.14 3.29
C PRO A 446 19.91 15.15 1.96
N ASP A 447 19.03 14.19 1.77
CA ASP A 447 18.14 14.15 0.61
C ASP A 447 16.91 15.07 0.82
N ILE A 448 16.13 15.25 -0.25
CA ILE A 448 14.93 16.09 -0.19
C ILE A 448 13.95 15.60 0.87
N LYS A 449 13.85 14.29 1.13
CA LYS A 449 12.96 13.73 2.14
C LYS A 449 13.38 14.12 3.55
N THR A 450 14.67 14.09 3.83
CA THR A 450 15.24 14.53 5.11
C THR A 450 14.89 15.99 5.39
N TRP A 451 15.08 16.87 4.40
CA TRP A 451 14.70 18.28 4.51
C TRP A 451 13.19 18.46 4.67
N THR A 452 12.40 17.71 3.90
CA THR A 452 10.92 17.77 3.98
C THR A 452 10.43 17.39 5.37
N ILE A 453 11.01 16.36 6.00
CA ILE A 453 10.67 15.95 7.37
C ILE A 453 10.92 17.08 8.37
N LEU A 454 12.07 17.76 8.30
CA LEU A 454 12.37 18.87 9.20
C LEU A 454 11.44 20.06 8.97
N ILE A 455 11.20 20.42 7.72
CA ILE A 455 10.28 21.49 7.35
C ILE A 455 8.84 21.17 7.79
N GLN A 456 8.38 19.93 7.58
CA GLN A 456 7.08 19.46 8.07
C GLN A 456 6.99 19.55 9.60
N GLY A 457 8.06 19.18 10.31
CA GLY A 457 8.11 19.29 11.76
C GLY A 457 7.91 20.73 12.25
N TYR A 458 8.55 21.72 11.61
CA TYR A 458 8.34 23.13 11.91
C TYR A 458 6.93 23.59 11.55
N CYS A 459 6.36 23.14 10.43
CA CYS A 459 4.98 23.45 10.05
C CYS A 459 3.98 22.89 11.09
N ASP A 460 4.17 21.64 11.53
CA ASP A 460 3.35 20.98 12.55
C ASP A 460 3.45 21.70 13.92
N ALA A 461 4.64 22.25 14.24
CA ALA A 461 4.86 23.03 15.45
C ALA A 461 4.28 24.45 15.39
N GLY A 462 3.87 24.89 14.21
CA GLY A 462 3.42 26.26 13.99
C GLY A 462 4.54 27.28 13.75
N GLU A 463 5.76 26.84 13.52
CA GLU A 463 6.97 27.65 13.36
C GLU A 463 7.31 27.88 11.88
N LEU A 464 6.40 28.50 11.12
CA LEU A 464 6.55 28.71 9.69
C LEU A 464 7.82 29.48 9.30
N ASP A 465 8.27 30.40 10.13
CA ASP A 465 9.45 31.22 9.83
C ASP A 465 10.72 30.34 9.86
N ASN A 466 10.78 29.37 10.80
CA ASN A 466 11.85 28.39 10.86
C ASN A 466 11.76 27.38 9.72
N ALA A 467 10.53 26.99 9.29
CA ALA A 467 10.31 26.18 8.12
C ALA A 467 10.86 26.85 6.84
N LEU A 468 10.59 28.14 6.64
CA LEU A 468 11.10 28.93 5.51
C LEU A 468 12.62 29.14 5.57
N LEU A 469 13.18 29.34 6.76
CA LEU A 469 14.63 29.42 6.94
C LEU A 469 15.32 28.10 6.59
N THR A 470 14.69 26.98 6.97
CA THR A 470 15.20 25.64 6.64
C THR A 470 15.10 25.36 5.13
N LEU A 471 14.01 25.77 4.49
CA LEU A 471 13.88 25.73 3.03
C LEU A 471 15.00 26.52 2.34
N TYR A 472 15.30 27.70 2.85
CA TYR A 472 16.37 28.53 2.32
C TYR A 472 17.74 27.84 2.44
N LYS A 473 18.06 27.27 3.62
CA LYS A 473 19.31 26.49 3.84
C LYS A 473 19.40 25.30 2.87
N MET A 474 18.31 24.58 2.65
CA MET A 474 18.27 23.47 1.68
C MET A 474 18.60 23.97 0.27
N MET A 475 18.00 25.07 -0.16
CA MET A 475 18.24 25.64 -1.50
C MET A 475 19.67 26.20 -1.67
N GLU A 476 20.30 26.73 -0.61
CA GLU A 476 21.70 27.14 -0.62
C GLU A 476 22.66 25.95 -0.83
N GLN A 477 22.25 24.76 -0.40
CA GLN A 477 23.01 23.52 -0.57
C GLN A 477 22.69 22.81 -1.90
N ASN A 478 22.10 23.51 -2.88
CA ASN A 478 21.65 23.00 -4.16
C ASN A 478 20.55 21.91 -4.06
N GLY A 479 19.77 21.93 -3.00
CA GLY A 479 18.55 21.11 -2.91
C GLY A 479 17.46 21.67 -3.81
N ASP A 480 16.84 20.82 -4.62
CA ASP A 480 15.70 21.17 -5.46
C ASP A 480 14.40 21.00 -4.66
N VAL A 481 13.45 21.91 -4.86
CA VAL A 481 12.09 21.80 -4.31
C VAL A 481 11.29 20.84 -5.19
N ASP A 482 10.58 19.90 -4.61
CA ASP A 482 9.61 19.05 -5.31
C ASP A 482 8.16 19.43 -4.96
N ALA A 483 7.22 18.69 -5.57
CA ALA A 483 5.79 18.93 -5.35
C ALA A 483 5.33 18.54 -3.95
N ASP A 484 5.97 17.55 -3.33
CA ASP A 484 5.63 17.07 -1.98
C ASP A 484 6.03 18.12 -0.93
N LEU A 485 7.24 18.65 -1.03
CA LEU A 485 7.72 19.72 -0.15
C LEU A 485 6.88 21.00 -0.30
N LEU A 486 6.49 21.34 -1.53
CA LEU A 486 5.62 22.48 -1.77
C LEU A 486 4.22 22.27 -1.15
N GLU A 487 3.65 21.08 -1.21
CA GLU A 487 2.38 20.74 -0.54
C GLU A 487 2.50 20.92 0.97
N VAL A 488 3.57 20.40 1.59
CA VAL A 488 3.84 20.55 3.02
C VAL A 488 3.86 22.02 3.45
N LEU A 489 4.55 22.86 2.71
CA LEU A 489 4.63 24.28 3.02
C LEU A 489 3.27 24.99 2.85
N VAL A 490 2.56 24.71 1.76
CA VAL A 490 1.22 25.27 1.53
C VAL A 490 0.27 24.87 2.64
N ASP A 491 0.25 23.60 3.03
CA ASP A 491 -0.58 23.09 4.13
C ASP A 491 -0.21 23.75 5.48
N GLY A 492 1.09 23.96 5.75
CA GLY A 492 1.56 24.70 6.91
C GLY A 492 1.03 26.14 6.97
N PHE A 493 1.07 26.87 5.84
CA PHE A 493 0.50 28.21 5.73
C PHE A 493 -1.02 28.22 5.92
N LEU A 494 -1.74 27.26 5.30
CA LEU A 494 -3.20 27.14 5.41
C LEU A 494 -3.64 26.82 6.84
N THR A 495 -2.91 25.97 7.54
CA THR A 495 -3.18 25.63 8.95
C THR A 495 -3.09 26.86 9.84
N GLN A 496 -2.16 27.77 9.58
CA GLN A 496 -2.03 29.06 10.28
C GLN A 496 -2.94 30.17 9.73
N LYS A 497 -3.83 29.85 8.79
CA LYS A 497 -4.71 30.82 8.13
C LYS A 497 -3.97 31.96 7.39
N ARG A 498 -2.71 31.73 7.03
CA ARG A 498 -1.88 32.70 6.26
C ARG A 498 -2.03 32.45 4.75
N ILE A 499 -3.26 32.54 4.24
CA ILE A 499 -3.62 32.13 2.87
C ILE A 499 -2.88 32.97 1.81
N ASP A 500 -2.72 34.25 2.02
CA ASP A 500 -1.94 35.14 1.12
C ASP A 500 -0.46 34.71 1.05
N GLY A 501 0.12 34.29 2.16
CA GLY A 501 1.48 33.73 2.21
C GLY A 501 1.62 32.44 1.40
N ALA A 502 0.64 31.51 1.53
CA ALA A 502 0.60 30.28 0.74
C ALA A 502 0.53 30.57 -0.78
N TYR A 503 -0.31 31.53 -1.17
CA TYR A 503 -0.47 31.94 -2.56
C TYR A 503 0.84 32.50 -3.14
N LYS A 504 1.47 33.43 -2.45
CA LYS A 504 2.73 34.06 -2.86
C LYS A 504 3.85 33.04 -2.97
N LEU A 505 3.97 32.14 -1.97
CA LEU A 505 4.96 31.06 -1.97
C LEU A 505 4.79 30.12 -3.18
N LEU A 506 3.57 29.69 -3.44
CA LEU A 506 3.28 28.80 -4.57
C LEU A 506 3.66 29.45 -5.90
N LEU A 507 3.29 30.71 -6.12
CA LEU A 507 3.64 31.43 -7.35
C LEU A 507 5.14 31.60 -7.51
N GLU A 508 5.84 31.91 -6.44
CA GLU A 508 7.29 32.13 -6.46
C GLU A 508 8.04 30.84 -6.80
N ILE A 509 7.71 29.72 -6.13
CA ILE A 509 8.35 28.43 -6.37
C ILE A 509 8.01 27.91 -7.77
N THR A 510 6.76 27.97 -8.19
CA THR A 510 6.37 27.50 -9.54
C THR A 510 6.96 28.34 -10.66
N GLY A 511 7.16 29.63 -10.44
CA GLY A 511 7.76 30.54 -11.41
C GLY A 511 9.28 30.38 -11.54
N ARG A 512 9.96 30.00 -10.47
CA ARG A 512 11.45 29.97 -10.41
C ARG A 512 12.04 28.59 -10.48
N CYS A 513 11.38 27.56 -9.93
CA CYS A 513 11.95 26.24 -9.73
C CYS A 513 11.41 25.17 -10.70
N SER A 514 10.66 25.52 -11.73
CA SER A 514 10.04 24.56 -12.68
C SER A 514 9.23 23.43 -12.01
N VAL A 515 8.86 23.58 -10.75
CA VAL A 515 8.06 22.62 -9.98
C VAL A 515 6.63 22.62 -10.52
N CYS A 516 6.06 21.44 -10.63
CA CYS A 516 4.66 21.25 -10.95
C CYS A 516 3.90 20.85 -9.67
N PRO A 517 3.17 21.77 -8.99
CA PRO A 517 2.42 21.44 -7.79
C PRO A 517 1.39 20.35 -8.06
N TRP A 518 1.04 19.57 -7.06
CA TRP A 518 -0.03 18.58 -7.21
C TRP A 518 -1.39 19.23 -7.48
N GLN A 519 -2.25 18.55 -8.21
CA GLN A 519 -3.62 19.02 -8.42
C GLN A 519 -4.36 19.27 -7.10
N ALA A 520 -4.11 18.45 -6.09
CA ALA A 520 -4.69 18.59 -4.76
C ALA A 520 -4.27 19.90 -4.10
N THR A 521 -3.01 20.30 -4.20
CA THR A 521 -2.48 21.56 -3.66
C THR A 521 -3.17 22.77 -4.28
N PHE A 522 -3.34 22.77 -5.62
CA PHE A 522 -4.11 23.82 -6.30
C PHE A 522 -5.56 23.90 -5.78
N LYS A 523 -6.25 22.75 -5.69
CA LYS A 523 -7.65 22.69 -5.25
C LYS A 523 -7.82 23.21 -3.82
N LYS A 524 -6.97 22.76 -2.89
CA LYS A 524 -6.98 23.23 -1.50
C LYS A 524 -6.81 24.76 -1.41
N LEU A 525 -5.82 25.29 -2.13
CA LEU A 525 -5.52 26.71 -2.08
C LEU A 525 -6.60 27.57 -2.76
N ILE A 526 -7.12 27.16 -3.92
CA ILE A 526 -8.25 27.83 -4.58
C ILE A 526 -9.46 27.87 -3.64
N GLN A 527 -9.80 26.77 -3.01
CA GLN A 527 -10.93 26.71 -2.08
C GLN A 527 -10.73 27.64 -0.87
N SER A 528 -9.51 27.71 -0.34
CA SER A 528 -9.17 28.61 0.77
C SER A 528 -9.22 30.08 0.36
N LEU A 529 -8.71 30.45 -0.83
CA LEU A 529 -8.77 31.81 -1.37
C LEU A 529 -10.21 32.28 -1.59
N LEU A 530 -11.05 31.45 -2.22
CA LEU A 530 -12.47 31.76 -2.41
C LEU A 530 -13.21 31.90 -1.08
N GLY A 531 -12.83 31.11 -0.06
CA GLY A 531 -13.38 31.18 1.29
C GLY A 531 -13.12 32.55 1.99
N VAL A 532 -11.99 33.19 1.68
CA VAL A 532 -11.64 34.56 2.18
C VAL A 532 -11.92 35.67 1.16
N ARG A 533 -12.64 35.37 0.08
CA ARG A 533 -13.05 36.31 -0.98
C ARG A 533 -11.90 36.88 -1.83
N MET A 534 -10.80 36.16 -1.93
CA MET A 534 -9.68 36.50 -2.82
C MET A 534 -9.90 35.85 -4.20
N PHE A 535 -10.87 36.38 -4.94
CA PHE A 535 -11.34 35.78 -6.20
C PHE A 535 -10.31 35.90 -7.31
N GLU A 536 -9.63 37.03 -7.46
CA GLU A 536 -8.63 37.26 -8.50
C GLU A 536 -7.43 36.33 -8.35
N GLU A 537 -6.96 36.13 -7.12
CA GLU A 537 -5.86 35.20 -6.82
C GLU A 537 -6.25 33.78 -7.13
N ALA A 538 -7.48 33.38 -6.81
CA ALA A 538 -8.00 32.06 -7.17
C ALA A 538 -8.08 31.87 -8.70
N LEU A 539 -8.46 32.90 -9.44
CA LEU A 539 -8.45 32.90 -10.92
C LEU A 539 -7.03 32.73 -11.49
N VAL A 540 -6.04 33.39 -10.90
CA VAL A 540 -4.63 33.21 -11.31
C VAL A 540 -4.21 31.75 -11.14
N LEU A 541 -4.57 31.10 -10.04
CA LEU A 541 -4.28 29.69 -9.83
C LEU A 541 -5.02 28.78 -10.82
N LEU A 542 -6.26 29.09 -11.16
CA LEU A 542 -7.00 28.37 -12.18
C LEU A 542 -6.33 28.47 -13.57
N ARG A 543 -5.82 29.66 -13.92
CA ARG A 543 -5.02 29.88 -15.13
C ARG A 543 -3.74 29.04 -15.10
N LEU A 544 -3.08 28.96 -13.96
CA LEU A 544 -1.86 28.18 -13.78
C LEU A 544 -2.13 26.67 -13.84
N MET A 545 -3.22 26.17 -13.24
CA MET A 545 -3.67 24.78 -13.38
C MET A 545 -3.86 24.41 -14.86
N LYS A 546 -4.53 25.29 -15.60
CA LYS A 546 -4.75 25.11 -17.03
C LYS A 546 -3.43 25.08 -17.81
N ALA A 547 -2.49 25.97 -17.52
CA ALA A 547 -1.17 26.01 -18.14
C ALA A 547 -0.34 24.73 -17.86
N LYS A 548 -0.61 24.06 -16.74
CA LYS A 548 0.01 22.77 -16.36
C LYS A 548 -0.80 21.56 -16.84
N ASN A 549 -1.82 21.74 -17.70
CA ASN A 549 -2.69 20.70 -18.26
C ASN A 549 -3.51 19.92 -17.21
N TYR A 550 -3.82 20.51 -16.08
CA TYR A 550 -4.77 19.93 -15.13
C TYR A 550 -6.23 20.21 -15.55
N PRO A 551 -7.14 19.29 -15.25
CA PRO A 551 -8.57 19.52 -15.48
C PRO A 551 -9.05 20.72 -14.65
N PRO A 552 -9.93 21.58 -15.21
CA PRO A 552 -10.40 22.78 -14.53
C PRO A 552 -11.22 22.42 -13.28
N TYR A 553 -10.97 23.14 -12.19
CA TYR A 553 -11.70 23.02 -10.92
C TYR A 553 -12.71 24.16 -10.83
N HIS A 554 -13.92 23.96 -11.36
CA HIS A 554 -14.93 25.00 -11.56
C HIS A 554 -15.97 25.12 -10.44
N GLU A 555 -16.28 24.02 -9.74
CA GLU A 555 -17.34 23.96 -8.73
C GLU A 555 -17.25 25.05 -7.64
N PRO A 556 -16.11 25.30 -6.97
CA PRO A 556 -16.03 26.33 -5.95
C PRO A 556 -16.21 27.75 -6.49
N PHE A 557 -15.78 28.00 -7.74
CA PHE A 557 -15.98 29.29 -8.40
C PHE A 557 -17.47 29.52 -8.70
N VAL A 558 -18.19 28.53 -9.17
CA VAL A 558 -19.64 28.62 -9.42
C VAL A 558 -20.36 28.99 -8.12
N SER A 559 -20.05 28.29 -7.03
CA SER A 559 -20.64 28.57 -5.71
C SER A 559 -20.26 29.97 -5.18
N HIS A 560 -19.02 30.42 -5.40
CA HIS A 560 -18.58 31.73 -4.97
C HIS A 560 -19.26 32.86 -5.77
N ILE A 561 -19.31 32.73 -7.11
CA ILE A 561 -19.92 33.70 -8.01
C ILE A 561 -21.41 33.85 -7.72
N SER A 562 -22.14 32.76 -7.50
CA SER A 562 -23.57 32.80 -7.22
C SER A 562 -23.90 33.53 -5.92
N LYS A 563 -23.04 33.40 -4.90
CA LYS A 563 -23.27 34.01 -3.58
C LYS A 563 -22.73 35.44 -3.45
N PHE A 564 -21.55 35.69 -3.98
CA PHE A 564 -20.78 36.88 -3.69
C PHE A 564 -20.23 37.63 -4.91
N GLY A 565 -20.13 36.91 -6.05
CA GLY A 565 -19.47 37.45 -7.25
C GLY A 565 -20.31 38.44 -8.03
N THR A 566 -19.64 39.23 -8.85
CA THR A 566 -20.25 40.17 -9.79
C THR A 566 -20.44 39.52 -11.18
N LEU A 567 -21.15 40.19 -12.08
CA LEU A 567 -21.24 39.75 -13.49
C LEU A 567 -19.88 39.78 -14.19
N GLU A 568 -18.98 40.65 -13.74
CA GLU A 568 -17.62 40.73 -14.29
C GLU A 568 -16.79 39.53 -13.84
N ASP A 569 -16.91 39.12 -12.58
CA ASP A 569 -16.27 37.92 -12.04
C ASP A 569 -16.72 36.67 -12.83
N ALA A 570 -18.03 36.56 -13.09
CA ALA A 570 -18.57 35.46 -13.91
C ALA A 570 -18.00 35.47 -15.33
N ALA A 571 -17.88 36.63 -15.95
CA ALA A 571 -17.35 36.79 -17.30
C ALA A 571 -15.84 36.45 -17.35
N GLU A 572 -15.04 36.93 -16.39
CA GLU A 572 -13.61 36.62 -16.32
C GLU A 572 -13.36 35.13 -16.04
N PHE A 573 -14.13 34.49 -15.15
CA PHE A 573 -14.05 33.04 -14.89
C PHE A 573 -14.35 32.23 -16.14
N LEU A 574 -15.44 32.55 -16.86
CA LEU A 574 -15.81 31.88 -18.10
C LEU A 574 -14.74 32.07 -19.18
N LYS A 575 -14.10 33.24 -19.25
CA LYS A 575 -12.98 33.50 -20.16
C LYS A 575 -11.75 32.66 -19.84
N VAL A 576 -11.44 32.44 -18.58
CA VAL A 576 -10.33 31.56 -18.16
C VAL A 576 -10.59 30.10 -18.56
N LEU A 577 -11.82 29.63 -18.47
CA LEU A 577 -12.18 28.26 -18.89
C LEU A 577 -12.18 28.07 -20.39
N SER A 578 -12.22 29.14 -21.19
CA SER A 578 -12.24 29.04 -22.65
C SER A 578 -10.89 28.60 -23.20
N ILE A 579 -10.87 27.48 -23.98
CA ILE A 579 -9.71 27.03 -24.77
C ILE A 579 -10.22 26.88 -26.21
N LYS A 580 -9.68 27.46 -27.21
CA LYS A 580 -10.03 27.31 -28.64
C LYS A 580 -11.54 27.25 -28.99
N SER A 581 -12.40 26.88 -28.07
CA SER A 581 -13.85 26.88 -28.11
C SER A 581 -14.40 27.21 -26.72
N TYR A 582 -15.53 27.88 -26.69
CA TYR A 582 -16.21 28.37 -25.49
C TYR A 582 -16.28 27.34 -24.34
N PRO A 583 -16.40 27.78 -23.06
CA PRO A 583 -16.66 26.87 -21.93
C PRO A 583 -17.82 25.95 -22.25
N SER A 584 -17.76 24.71 -21.77
CA SER A 584 -18.86 23.76 -22.01
C SER A 584 -20.19 24.36 -21.53
N HIS A 585 -21.27 24.12 -22.26
CA HIS A 585 -22.61 24.55 -21.86
C HIS A 585 -22.98 24.12 -20.44
N ASN A 586 -22.40 23.05 -19.94
CA ASN A 586 -22.63 22.58 -18.56
C ASN A 586 -22.15 23.57 -17.51
N VAL A 587 -21.03 24.26 -17.72
CA VAL A 587 -20.53 25.26 -16.76
C VAL A 587 -21.45 26.47 -16.74
N TYR A 588 -21.93 26.93 -17.90
CA TYR A 588 -22.94 27.98 -17.99
C TYR A 588 -24.24 27.59 -17.26
N LEU A 589 -24.70 26.34 -17.51
CA LEU A 589 -25.91 25.82 -16.88
C LEU A 589 -25.77 25.82 -15.34
N GLN A 590 -24.65 25.33 -14.82
CA GLN A 590 -24.38 25.33 -13.37
C GLN A 590 -24.35 26.74 -12.78
N ILE A 591 -23.76 27.72 -13.47
CA ILE A 591 -23.77 29.11 -12.99
C ILE A 591 -25.20 29.65 -12.96
N PHE A 592 -25.99 29.43 -14.01
CA PHE A 592 -27.38 29.89 -14.07
C PHE A 592 -28.25 29.21 -13.00
N GLU A 593 -28.14 27.89 -12.85
CA GLU A 593 -28.83 27.13 -11.79
C GLU A 593 -28.48 27.67 -10.39
N SER A 594 -27.19 27.90 -10.13
CA SER A 594 -26.73 28.45 -8.86
C SER A 594 -27.21 29.89 -8.62
N LEU A 595 -27.21 30.76 -9.64
CA LEU A 595 -27.74 32.13 -9.55
C LEU A 595 -29.26 32.09 -9.26
N PHE A 596 -30.00 31.20 -9.87
CA PHE A 596 -31.44 31.04 -9.60
C PHE A 596 -31.70 30.53 -8.18
N GLN A 597 -30.90 29.57 -7.69
CA GLN A 597 -31.00 29.10 -6.30
C GLN A 597 -30.76 30.19 -5.27
N GLU A 598 -29.86 31.14 -5.57
CA GLU A 598 -29.57 32.31 -4.71
C GLU A 598 -30.54 33.50 -4.97
N GLY A 599 -31.56 33.33 -5.81
CA GLY A 599 -32.56 34.37 -6.10
C GLY A 599 -32.07 35.48 -7.02
N ARG A 600 -30.88 35.36 -7.64
CA ARG A 600 -30.25 36.42 -8.47
C ARG A 600 -30.70 36.33 -9.94
N HIS A 601 -32.01 36.33 -10.17
CA HIS A 601 -32.61 36.12 -11.50
C HIS A 601 -32.26 37.20 -12.53
N SER A 602 -32.19 38.45 -12.09
CA SER A 602 -31.85 39.57 -12.99
C SER A 602 -30.42 39.46 -13.51
N GLU A 603 -29.49 39.15 -12.65
CA GLU A 603 -28.08 38.97 -13.02
C GLU A 603 -27.86 37.73 -13.90
N ALA A 604 -28.62 36.64 -13.67
CA ALA A 604 -28.63 35.51 -14.57
C ALA A 604 -29.10 35.89 -15.99
N LYS A 605 -30.14 36.74 -16.13
CA LYS A 605 -30.60 37.26 -17.41
C LYS A 605 -29.52 38.12 -18.09
N ASP A 606 -28.88 39.01 -17.35
CA ASP A 606 -27.82 39.89 -17.87
C ASP A 606 -26.60 39.06 -18.33
N LEU A 607 -26.21 38.03 -17.57
CA LEU A 607 -25.15 37.11 -17.97
C LEU A 607 -25.53 36.30 -19.22
N LEU A 608 -26.78 35.87 -19.33
CA LEU A 608 -27.26 35.17 -20.53
C LEU A 608 -27.18 36.09 -21.76
N TYR A 609 -27.56 37.35 -21.62
CA TYR A 609 -27.49 38.34 -22.70
C TYR A 609 -26.06 38.60 -23.20
N LYS A 610 -25.09 38.59 -22.27
CA LYS A 610 -23.64 38.68 -22.58
C LYS A 610 -23.04 37.38 -23.11
N SER A 611 -23.76 36.24 -22.96
CA SER A 611 -23.25 34.92 -23.35
C SER A 611 -23.27 34.71 -24.87
N PRO A 612 -22.43 33.83 -25.41
CA PRO A 612 -22.40 33.49 -26.83
C PRO A 612 -23.75 32.96 -27.35
N HIS A 613 -24.02 33.16 -28.63
CA HIS A 613 -25.29 32.80 -29.26
C HIS A 613 -25.65 31.31 -29.13
N HIS A 614 -24.67 30.39 -29.21
CA HIS A 614 -24.92 28.95 -29.06
C HIS A 614 -25.33 28.56 -27.60
N ILE A 615 -24.88 29.31 -26.58
CA ILE A 615 -25.29 29.14 -25.21
C ILE A 615 -26.74 29.63 -25.04
N ARG A 616 -27.05 30.81 -25.57
CA ARG A 616 -28.41 31.38 -25.51
C ARG A 616 -29.49 30.52 -26.17
N LYS A 617 -29.12 29.70 -27.18
CA LYS A 617 -30.02 28.81 -27.88
C LYS A 617 -29.97 27.35 -27.42
N HIS A 618 -29.20 27.04 -26.39
CA HIS A 618 -29.10 25.67 -25.87
C HIS A 618 -30.39 25.26 -25.17
N SER A 619 -31.00 24.12 -25.54
CA SER A 619 -32.33 23.67 -25.08
C SER A 619 -32.48 23.71 -23.55
N LYS A 620 -31.54 23.10 -22.82
CA LYS A 620 -31.57 23.06 -21.35
C LYS A 620 -31.51 24.45 -20.70
N ILE A 621 -30.77 25.39 -21.30
CA ILE A 621 -30.68 26.75 -20.80
C ILE A 621 -32.00 27.50 -21.09
N CYS A 622 -32.57 27.33 -22.28
CA CYS A 622 -33.88 27.89 -22.61
C CYS A 622 -34.99 27.35 -21.69
N GLU A 623 -35.00 26.06 -21.38
CA GLU A 623 -35.92 25.42 -20.46
C GLU A 623 -35.80 25.98 -19.03
N LEU A 624 -34.56 26.17 -18.54
CA LEU A 624 -34.29 26.73 -17.23
C LEU A 624 -34.86 28.16 -17.08
N PHE A 625 -34.65 29.01 -18.08
CA PHE A 625 -35.16 30.38 -18.08
C PHE A 625 -36.67 30.45 -18.32
N GLY A 626 -37.24 29.56 -19.14
CA GLY A 626 -38.68 29.47 -19.40
C GLY A 626 -39.49 28.98 -18.19
N SER A 627 -38.93 28.05 -17.44
CA SER A 627 -39.55 27.56 -16.19
C SER A 627 -39.54 28.63 -15.07
N SER A 628 -38.54 29.48 -15.01
CA SER A 628 -38.41 30.55 -14.02
C SER A 628 -39.39 31.71 -14.28
N GLU A 629 -39.70 32.02 -15.55
CA GLU A 629 -40.70 33.06 -15.90
C GLU A 629 -42.14 32.64 -15.55
N SER A 630 -42.44 31.35 -15.61
CA SER A 630 -43.74 30.85 -15.19
C SER A 630 -43.94 30.81 -13.66
N GLN A 631 -42.86 30.80 -12.87
CA GLN A 631 -42.93 30.87 -11.41
C GLN A 631 -43.05 32.31 -10.89
N THR A 632 -42.33 33.28 -11.51
CA THR A 632 -42.43 34.69 -11.15
C THR A 632 -43.77 35.32 -11.52
N SER A 633 -44.41 34.87 -12.60
CA SER A 633 -45.76 35.34 -12.94
C SER A 633 -46.84 34.76 -12.01
N LYS A 634 -46.65 33.60 -11.39
CA LYS A 634 -47.57 33.00 -10.40
C LYS A 634 -47.46 33.68 -9.03
N SER A 635 -46.27 34.13 -8.61
CA SER A 635 -46.09 34.86 -7.35
C SER A 635 -46.61 36.29 -7.42
N GLN A 636 -46.48 36.98 -8.55
CA GLN A 636 -47.07 38.33 -8.73
C GLN A 636 -48.59 38.34 -8.83
N THR A 637 -49.20 37.26 -9.36
CA THR A 637 -50.67 37.10 -9.36
C THR A 637 -51.20 36.76 -7.97
N ALA A 638 -50.45 36.11 -7.10
CA ALA A 638 -50.83 35.80 -5.73
C ALA A 638 -50.76 37.02 -4.81
N GLU A 639 -49.74 37.88 -4.97
CA GLU A 639 -49.62 39.13 -4.20
C GLU A 639 -50.66 40.21 -4.60
N THR A 640 -51.07 40.23 -5.88
CA THR A 640 -52.13 41.14 -6.35
C THR A 640 -53.53 40.70 -5.89
N GLN A 641 -53.73 39.40 -5.59
CA GLN A 641 -55.01 38.88 -5.03
C GLN A 641 -55.11 39.07 -3.50
N ILE A 642 -54.00 39.22 -2.79
CA ILE A 642 -53.99 39.50 -1.34
C ILE A 642 -54.14 41.00 -1.06
N ALA A 643 -53.79 41.88 -2.00
CA ALA A 643 -53.98 43.33 -1.88
C ALA A 643 -55.34 43.84 -2.32
N SER A 644 -56.23 42.95 -2.80
CA SER A 644 -57.60 43.27 -3.26
C SER A 644 -58.72 42.61 -2.46
N ASN A 645 -58.42 42.05 -1.26
CA ASN A 645 -59.42 41.61 -0.29
C ASN A 645 -59.36 42.38 1.02
#